data_0bd95b0b41d3f7692be156dcf1c12517
#
_entry.id   0bd95b0b41d3f7692be156dcf1c12517
#
_cell.length_a   1.000
_cell.length_b   1.000
_cell.length_c   1.000
_cell.angle_alpha   90.00
_cell.angle_beta   90.00
_cell.angle_gamma   90.00
#
_symmetry.space_group_name_H-M   'P 1'
#
loop_
_entity.id
_entity.type
_entity.pdbx_description
1 polymer ?
#
loop_
_entity_poly.entity_id
_entity_poly.type
_entity_poly.pdbx_seq_one_letter_code
_entity_poly.pdbx_strand_id
1 'polypeptide(L)'
;MITSTYDWKINTKEPDAGFFKLAKERGLAETAAKIAYERGITTEDTLEDFLKADLSHLHDPYLLHDMDKAVARIRQAIENYEQILVYGDYDADGMTSASIVKEALEMMGAEARVYLPNRFTDGYGPNESVYKYFIEQEGISLIVTVDNGVAGNEAIAYAQEQGVDVIVTDHHSMPAQLPDAYAIVHPEHPDTDYPFKYLAGCGVAFKLATALLETIPTEMLDLVAIGTIADMVSLTDENRIMVKVGLEILKTTERIGLQELLRISDVDPTTISEETVGFKLAPQLNALGRLDDPNPAIELLTGFDDEEAQAIALEINAKNEERKEVVQNIFDEAITMVDPDKPVQVLAKEGWHPGVLGIVAGRIMEQISQTVVVLNIEDGLAKGSARSLESINIFHALDDHRDIFTAFGGHAGAAGMTLPEENLTQLSDILCSYVYDNDIDTSAKNTLNLDEELQLSELSLDTIKSLEKLAPFGMDNKKPVFWLHDITVTQARTMGQNGAHLKFKVKQGKDSFDVVAFNKGNLLQEFQQAQGLELAVTLSVNVWNGQTTLQLMLEDARVDGVQLFDFRSKNMSLPEGLPSVEEAADTEPAVVLNTLPESATELKEWFEGKDFQAIYFKNSIKEAYYLTGYGTREQFARLYKTIYQFPEFDVRYKLDELSHLSLIHISEPTRL
;
A
#
# COMPACT_ATOMS: atom_id res chain seq x y z
N MET A 1 -2.67 21.90 7.65
CA MET A 1 -3.48 21.35 8.76
C MET A 1 -3.38 19.84 8.82
N ILE A 2 -3.66 19.23 9.94
CA ILE A 2 -3.70 17.79 10.13
C ILE A 2 -5.13 17.33 9.89
N THR A 3 -5.35 16.57 8.82
CA THR A 3 -6.67 16.02 8.48
C THR A 3 -6.54 14.53 8.25
N SER A 4 -7.48 13.77 8.80
CA SER A 4 -7.57 12.35 8.54
C SER A 4 -7.81 12.08 7.06
N THR A 5 -7.09 11.12 6.51
CA THR A 5 -7.28 10.61 5.14
C THR A 5 -8.40 9.55 5.10
N TYR A 6 -8.75 9.00 6.27
CA TYR A 6 -9.69 7.89 6.42
C TYR A 6 -10.88 8.24 7.31
N ASP A 7 -11.95 7.48 7.18
CA ASP A 7 -13.03 7.38 8.17
C ASP A 7 -12.67 6.27 9.18
N TRP A 8 -12.43 6.67 10.43
CA TRP A 8 -11.95 5.73 11.46
C TRP A 8 -13.11 4.98 12.09
N LYS A 9 -13.03 3.64 12.06
CA LYS A 9 -13.96 2.74 12.75
C LYS A 9 -13.22 1.94 13.80
N ILE A 10 -13.63 2.09 15.06
CA ILE A 10 -13.04 1.37 16.18
C ILE A 10 -13.81 0.08 16.36
N ASN A 11 -13.09 -1.02 16.50
CA ASN A 11 -13.67 -2.29 16.89
C ASN A 11 -14.13 -2.25 18.35
N THR A 12 -15.30 -2.85 18.59
CA THR A 12 -15.94 -2.89 19.91
C THR A 12 -16.24 -4.31 20.40
N LYS A 13 -15.73 -5.34 19.70
CA LYS A 13 -15.91 -6.72 20.12
C LYS A 13 -14.98 -7.07 21.27
N GLU A 14 -15.55 -7.49 22.39
CA GLU A 14 -14.78 -7.92 23.56
C GLU A 14 -14.87 -9.44 23.71
N PRO A 15 -13.73 -10.15 23.89
CA PRO A 15 -13.72 -11.56 24.23
C PRO A 15 -14.36 -11.82 25.60
N ASP A 16 -14.93 -12.99 25.76
CA ASP A 16 -15.35 -13.43 27.09
C ASP A 16 -14.16 -13.83 27.99
N ALA A 17 -14.41 -13.95 29.29
CA ALA A 17 -13.37 -14.28 30.26
C ALA A 17 -12.73 -15.67 30.02
N GLY A 18 -13.47 -16.60 29.40
CA GLY A 18 -12.96 -17.93 29.04
C GLY A 18 -11.91 -17.84 27.94
N PHE A 19 -12.18 -17.05 26.90
CA PHE A 19 -11.24 -16.83 25.81
C PHE A 19 -9.97 -16.10 26.27
N PHE A 20 -10.10 -15.06 27.10
CA PHE A 20 -8.90 -14.39 27.65
C PHE A 20 -8.00 -15.35 28.46
N LYS A 21 -8.60 -16.25 29.26
CA LYS A 21 -7.84 -17.24 29.98
C LYS A 21 -7.11 -18.20 29.03
N LEU A 22 -7.81 -18.70 28.03
CA LEU A 22 -7.25 -19.57 27.00
C LEU A 22 -6.10 -18.90 26.23
N ALA A 23 -6.30 -17.67 25.75
CA ALA A 23 -5.29 -16.89 25.04
C ALA A 23 -4.04 -16.68 25.88
N LYS A 24 -4.22 -16.35 27.16
CA LYS A 24 -3.10 -16.21 28.10
C LYS A 24 -2.32 -17.50 28.33
N GLU A 25 -3.00 -18.65 28.41
CA GLU A 25 -2.37 -19.98 28.51
C GLU A 25 -1.54 -20.32 27.27
N ARG A 26 -1.92 -19.78 26.09
CA ARG A 26 -1.15 -19.86 24.83
C ARG A 26 -0.12 -18.72 24.66
N GLY A 27 0.03 -17.88 25.70
CA GLY A 27 1.04 -16.81 25.75
C GLY A 27 0.71 -15.61 24.88
N LEU A 28 -0.58 -15.30 24.67
CA LEU A 28 -1.05 -14.06 24.07
C LEU A 28 -1.29 -13.00 25.18
N ALA A 29 -0.85 -11.79 24.96
CA ALA A 29 -1.26 -10.63 25.74
C ALA A 29 -2.72 -10.27 25.45
N GLU A 30 -3.33 -9.50 26.33
CA GLU A 30 -4.75 -9.13 26.23
C GLU A 30 -5.08 -8.47 24.87
N THR A 31 -4.26 -7.51 24.43
CA THR A 31 -4.40 -6.85 23.13
C THR A 31 -4.41 -7.85 21.96
N ALA A 32 -3.45 -8.77 21.92
CA ALA A 32 -3.39 -9.77 20.86
C ALA A 32 -4.58 -10.76 20.92
N ALA A 33 -5.08 -11.06 22.13
CA ALA A 33 -6.27 -11.89 22.30
C ALA A 33 -7.54 -11.21 21.76
N LYS A 34 -7.72 -9.92 22.01
CA LYS A 34 -8.83 -9.13 21.46
C LYS A 34 -8.83 -9.14 19.95
N ILE A 35 -7.66 -8.86 19.34
CA ILE A 35 -7.49 -8.85 17.88
C ILE A 35 -7.78 -10.22 17.27
N ALA A 36 -7.27 -11.30 17.86
CA ALA A 36 -7.56 -12.65 17.40
C ALA A 36 -9.05 -12.96 17.44
N TYR A 37 -9.71 -12.59 18.54
CA TYR A 37 -11.15 -12.81 18.73
C TYR A 37 -11.99 -12.03 17.70
N GLU A 38 -11.61 -10.78 17.43
CA GLU A 38 -12.26 -9.95 16.42
C GLU A 38 -12.22 -10.59 15.03
N ARG A 39 -11.08 -11.19 14.68
CA ARG A 39 -10.83 -11.89 13.43
C ARG A 39 -11.57 -13.24 13.33
N GLY A 40 -12.45 -13.53 14.29
CA GLY A 40 -13.26 -14.74 14.29
C GLY A 40 -12.60 -15.97 14.93
N ILE A 41 -11.41 -15.80 15.52
CA ILE A 41 -10.69 -16.85 16.24
C ILE A 41 -11.24 -16.88 17.68
N THR A 42 -12.29 -17.65 17.91
CA THR A 42 -13.11 -17.56 19.13
C THR A 42 -13.11 -18.81 20.00
N THR A 43 -12.54 -19.92 19.50
CA THR A 43 -12.50 -21.22 20.19
C THR A 43 -11.07 -21.68 20.43
N GLU A 44 -10.90 -22.71 21.28
CA GLU A 44 -9.60 -23.32 21.54
C GLU A 44 -8.98 -23.89 20.26
N ASP A 45 -9.77 -24.66 19.51
CA ASP A 45 -9.32 -25.31 18.28
C ASP A 45 -8.88 -24.25 17.24
N THR A 46 -9.72 -23.25 16.97
CA THR A 46 -9.36 -22.18 16.01
C THR A 46 -8.15 -21.37 16.43
N LEU A 47 -7.95 -21.15 17.74
CA LEU A 47 -6.78 -20.46 18.25
C LEU A 47 -5.50 -21.30 18.10
N GLU A 48 -5.59 -22.60 18.39
CA GLU A 48 -4.44 -23.50 18.23
C GLU A 48 -4.02 -23.61 16.77
N ASP A 49 -4.97 -23.82 15.86
CA ASP A 49 -4.73 -23.91 14.41
C ASP A 49 -4.09 -22.62 13.88
N PHE A 50 -4.63 -21.47 14.27
CA PHE A 50 -4.09 -20.17 13.87
C PHE A 50 -2.66 -19.93 14.38
N LEU A 51 -2.35 -20.36 15.59
CA LEU A 51 -1.02 -20.12 16.19
C LEU A 51 0.04 -21.12 15.71
N LYS A 52 -0.31 -22.39 15.50
CA LYS A 52 0.66 -23.48 15.24
C LYS A 52 1.15 -23.56 13.79
N ALA A 53 0.30 -23.22 12.81
CA ALA A 53 0.58 -23.42 11.38
C ALA A 53 1.07 -24.86 11.09
N ASP A 54 0.22 -25.84 11.36
CA ASP A 54 0.53 -27.27 11.19
C ASP A 54 0.25 -27.71 9.74
N LEU A 55 1.28 -28.19 9.05
CA LEU A 55 1.17 -28.66 7.65
C LEU A 55 0.20 -29.85 7.50
N SER A 56 -0.14 -30.57 8.58
CA SER A 56 -1.16 -31.63 8.54
C SER A 56 -2.59 -31.11 8.33
N HIS A 57 -2.80 -29.78 8.46
CA HIS A 57 -4.07 -29.11 8.18
C HIS A 57 -4.20 -28.61 6.74
N LEU A 58 -3.18 -28.80 5.91
CA LEU A 58 -3.33 -28.52 4.48
C LEU A 58 -4.37 -29.44 3.87
N HIS A 59 -5.23 -28.88 3.02
CA HIS A 59 -6.25 -29.64 2.33
C HIS A 59 -5.66 -30.65 1.35
N ASP A 60 -6.34 -31.79 1.17
CA ASP A 60 -5.93 -32.81 0.22
C ASP A 60 -5.92 -32.22 -1.20
N PRO A 61 -4.79 -32.27 -1.94
CA PRO A 61 -4.69 -31.75 -3.30
C PRO A 61 -5.67 -32.40 -4.27
N TYR A 62 -6.09 -33.63 -4.02
CA TYR A 62 -7.05 -34.34 -4.88
C TYR A 62 -8.51 -33.85 -4.74
N LEU A 63 -8.79 -32.91 -3.85
CA LEU A 63 -10.05 -32.17 -3.82
C LEU A 63 -10.15 -31.11 -4.95
N LEU A 64 -9.01 -30.69 -5.51
CA LEU A 64 -8.98 -29.82 -6.69
C LEU A 64 -9.48 -30.59 -7.91
N HIS A 65 -10.36 -29.96 -8.70
CA HIS A 65 -10.88 -30.55 -9.94
C HIS A 65 -9.75 -30.99 -10.85
N ASP A 66 -9.92 -32.13 -11.52
CA ASP A 66 -8.96 -32.72 -12.48
C ASP A 66 -7.53 -32.99 -11.95
N MET A 67 -7.28 -32.88 -10.63
CA MET A 67 -5.93 -33.14 -10.07
C MET A 67 -5.46 -34.57 -10.35
N ASP A 68 -6.34 -35.56 -10.19
CA ASP A 68 -6.05 -36.97 -10.48
C ASP A 68 -5.70 -37.20 -11.95
N LYS A 69 -6.41 -36.54 -12.86
CA LYS A 69 -6.22 -36.59 -14.30
C LYS A 69 -4.91 -35.89 -14.71
N ALA A 70 -4.62 -34.73 -14.10
CA ALA A 70 -3.37 -34.01 -14.33
C ALA A 70 -2.15 -34.83 -13.89
N VAL A 71 -2.18 -35.39 -12.67
CA VAL A 71 -1.12 -36.25 -12.13
C VAL A 71 -0.90 -37.50 -12.99
N ALA A 72 -1.98 -38.18 -13.38
CA ALA A 72 -1.88 -39.37 -14.25
C ALA A 72 -1.24 -39.04 -15.59
N ARG A 73 -1.61 -37.92 -16.22
CA ARG A 73 -1.05 -37.51 -17.53
C ARG A 73 0.43 -37.11 -17.43
N ILE A 74 0.81 -36.36 -16.37
CA ILE A 74 2.21 -36.00 -16.15
C ILE A 74 3.06 -37.26 -15.91
N ARG A 75 2.62 -38.19 -15.06
CA ARG A 75 3.31 -39.46 -14.85
C ARG A 75 3.48 -40.27 -16.14
N GLN A 76 2.43 -40.32 -16.95
CA GLN A 76 2.50 -40.94 -18.28
C GLN A 76 3.54 -40.28 -19.16
N ALA A 77 3.63 -38.93 -19.16
CA ALA A 77 4.63 -38.21 -19.93
C ALA A 77 6.06 -38.55 -19.46
N ILE A 78 6.28 -38.61 -18.14
CA ILE A 78 7.57 -39.01 -17.57
C ILE A 78 7.95 -40.44 -17.97
N GLU A 79 7.04 -41.39 -17.84
CA GLU A 79 7.26 -42.80 -18.21
C GLU A 79 7.59 -42.97 -19.67
N ASN A 80 7.00 -42.16 -20.57
CA ASN A 80 7.20 -42.17 -22.01
C ASN A 80 8.37 -41.28 -22.47
N TYR A 81 9.06 -40.59 -21.57
CA TYR A 81 10.12 -39.64 -21.91
C TYR A 81 9.64 -38.51 -22.86
N GLU A 82 8.39 -38.06 -22.66
CA GLU A 82 7.82 -36.95 -23.42
C GLU A 82 8.49 -35.63 -23.03
N GLN A 83 8.60 -34.70 -24.02
CA GLN A 83 9.10 -33.35 -23.74
C GLN A 83 7.99 -32.52 -23.08
N ILE A 84 8.24 -31.99 -21.88
CA ILE A 84 7.29 -31.25 -21.10
C ILE A 84 7.70 -29.75 -21.06
N LEU A 85 6.74 -28.86 -21.34
CA LEU A 85 6.89 -27.44 -21.19
C LEU A 85 6.12 -26.99 -19.94
N VAL A 86 6.79 -26.34 -19.00
CA VAL A 86 6.17 -25.57 -17.93
C VAL A 86 6.06 -24.11 -18.40
N TYR A 87 4.85 -23.63 -18.59
CA TYR A 87 4.57 -22.28 -19.10
C TYR A 87 4.02 -21.43 -17.95
N GLY A 88 4.84 -20.51 -17.41
CA GLY A 88 4.50 -19.67 -16.27
C GLY A 88 3.96 -18.30 -16.64
N ASP A 89 3.92 -17.39 -15.65
CA ASP A 89 3.70 -15.95 -15.83
C ASP A 89 4.99 -15.17 -15.50
N TYR A 90 5.02 -13.90 -15.89
CA TYR A 90 6.19 -13.01 -15.82
C TYR A 90 6.39 -12.32 -14.47
N ASP A 91 5.55 -12.54 -13.48
CA ASP A 91 5.70 -11.95 -12.14
C ASP A 91 6.22 -12.95 -11.11
N ALA A 92 6.38 -12.51 -9.86
CA ALA A 92 6.98 -13.34 -8.82
C ALA A 92 6.14 -14.59 -8.48
N ASP A 93 4.81 -14.55 -8.62
CA ASP A 93 3.97 -15.72 -8.41
C ASP A 93 4.15 -16.73 -9.55
N GLY A 94 4.12 -16.27 -10.81
CA GLY A 94 4.41 -17.13 -11.97
C GLY A 94 5.82 -17.71 -11.95
N MET A 95 6.85 -16.90 -11.58
CA MET A 95 8.23 -17.35 -11.45
C MET A 95 8.39 -18.46 -10.40
N THR A 96 7.78 -18.26 -9.21
CA THR A 96 7.85 -19.26 -8.13
C THR A 96 7.01 -20.48 -8.44
N SER A 97 5.85 -20.33 -9.09
CA SER A 97 5.00 -21.42 -9.57
C SER A 97 5.75 -22.33 -10.56
N ALA A 98 6.40 -21.71 -11.55
CA ALA A 98 7.17 -22.44 -12.56
C ALA A 98 8.38 -23.17 -11.94
N SER A 99 9.05 -22.52 -10.98
CA SER A 99 10.16 -23.13 -10.23
C SER A 99 9.72 -24.35 -9.42
N ILE A 100 8.57 -24.28 -8.73
CA ILE A 100 8.00 -25.38 -7.94
C ILE A 100 7.70 -26.59 -8.83
N VAL A 101 7.01 -26.38 -9.97
CA VAL A 101 6.65 -27.47 -10.86
C VAL A 101 7.91 -28.05 -11.56
N LYS A 102 8.87 -27.21 -11.96
CA LYS A 102 10.17 -27.66 -12.51
C LYS A 102 10.87 -28.59 -11.52
N GLU A 103 11.05 -28.17 -10.28
CA GLU A 103 11.73 -28.99 -9.26
C GLU A 103 10.98 -30.29 -8.97
N ALA A 104 9.64 -30.24 -8.90
CA ALA A 104 8.84 -31.47 -8.71
C ALA A 104 9.04 -32.47 -9.85
N LEU A 105 9.08 -32.01 -11.10
CA LEU A 105 9.36 -32.86 -12.27
C LEU A 105 10.79 -33.42 -12.25
N GLU A 106 11.78 -32.60 -11.89
CA GLU A 106 13.18 -33.04 -11.76
C GLU A 106 13.35 -34.10 -10.65
N MET A 107 12.67 -33.92 -9.49
CA MET A 107 12.66 -34.94 -8.42
C MET A 107 12.03 -36.27 -8.88
N MET A 108 11.13 -36.25 -9.86
CA MET A 108 10.58 -37.43 -10.49
C MET A 108 11.44 -37.98 -11.64
N GLY A 109 12.58 -37.33 -11.93
CA GLY A 109 13.53 -37.74 -12.97
C GLY A 109 13.16 -37.27 -14.38
N ALA A 110 12.30 -36.29 -14.55
CA ALA A 110 11.98 -35.65 -15.80
C ALA A 110 12.77 -34.35 -15.98
N GLU A 111 13.19 -34.07 -17.21
CA GLU A 111 13.72 -32.76 -17.60
C GLU A 111 12.61 -31.96 -18.28
N ALA A 112 12.25 -30.80 -17.67
CA ALA A 112 11.23 -29.94 -18.25
C ALA A 112 11.84 -28.65 -18.81
N ARG A 113 11.31 -28.19 -19.94
CA ARG A 113 11.54 -26.82 -20.40
C ARG A 113 10.67 -25.88 -19.58
N VAL A 114 11.22 -24.74 -19.19
CA VAL A 114 10.45 -23.68 -18.55
C VAL A 114 10.45 -22.46 -19.43
N TYR A 115 9.33 -21.80 -19.55
CA TYR A 115 9.19 -20.57 -20.29
C TYR A 115 8.25 -19.60 -19.56
N LEU A 116 8.73 -18.39 -19.34
CA LEU A 116 7.94 -17.29 -18.82
C LEU A 116 7.71 -16.28 -19.96
N PRO A 117 6.46 -15.92 -20.30
CA PRO A 117 6.18 -15.03 -21.41
C PRO A 117 6.73 -13.63 -21.15
N ASN A 118 7.21 -12.98 -22.21
CA ASN A 118 7.59 -11.58 -22.14
C ASN A 118 6.35 -10.70 -22.28
N ARG A 119 6.11 -9.84 -21.29
CA ARG A 119 4.94 -8.93 -21.24
C ARG A 119 4.74 -8.08 -22.50
N PHE A 120 5.83 -7.77 -23.23
CA PHE A 120 5.81 -6.83 -24.35
C PHE A 120 5.63 -7.55 -25.70
N THR A 121 6.24 -8.72 -25.86
CA THR A 121 6.22 -9.48 -27.11
C THR A 121 5.12 -10.53 -27.15
N ASP A 122 4.88 -11.21 -26.02
CA ASP A 122 3.98 -12.35 -25.95
C ASP A 122 2.63 -12.00 -25.30
N GLY A 123 2.62 -10.97 -24.45
CA GLY A 123 1.44 -10.56 -23.70
C GLY A 123 1.25 -11.35 -22.41
N TYR A 124 0.01 -11.40 -21.93
CA TYR A 124 -0.37 -12.13 -20.72
C TYR A 124 -0.98 -13.49 -21.08
N GLY A 125 -0.57 -14.54 -20.36
CA GLY A 125 -1.11 -15.88 -20.47
C GLY A 125 -0.64 -16.64 -21.73
N PRO A 126 -1.30 -17.77 -22.07
CA PRO A 126 -0.94 -18.61 -23.20
C PRO A 126 -0.94 -17.86 -24.54
N ASN A 127 0.16 -18.00 -25.29
CA ASN A 127 0.35 -17.35 -26.58
C ASN A 127 0.52 -18.41 -27.68
N GLU A 128 -0.32 -18.36 -28.72
CA GLU A 128 -0.31 -19.34 -29.84
C GLU A 128 1.03 -19.37 -30.53
N SER A 129 1.67 -18.24 -30.81
CA SER A 129 2.96 -18.20 -31.52
C SER A 129 4.07 -18.84 -30.68
N VAL A 130 4.05 -18.68 -29.39
CA VAL A 130 5.00 -19.33 -28.46
C VAL A 130 4.74 -20.82 -28.39
N TYR A 131 3.49 -21.25 -28.25
CA TYR A 131 3.13 -22.68 -28.29
C TYR A 131 3.56 -23.34 -29.60
N LYS A 132 3.31 -22.67 -30.72
CA LYS A 132 3.74 -23.13 -32.03
C LYS A 132 5.25 -23.36 -32.12
N TYR A 133 6.04 -22.41 -31.61
CA TYR A 133 7.49 -22.55 -31.55
C TYR A 133 7.91 -23.80 -30.77
N PHE A 134 7.42 -23.97 -29.56
CA PHE A 134 7.80 -25.07 -28.69
C PHE A 134 7.32 -26.44 -29.24
N ILE A 135 6.14 -26.51 -29.82
CA ILE A 135 5.59 -27.73 -30.42
C ILE A 135 6.36 -28.11 -31.67
N GLU A 136 6.55 -27.15 -32.58
CA GLU A 136 7.14 -27.45 -33.90
C GLU A 136 8.68 -27.54 -33.90
N GLN A 137 9.36 -26.73 -33.06
CA GLN A 137 10.82 -26.64 -33.07
C GLN A 137 11.48 -27.44 -31.94
N GLU A 138 10.86 -27.46 -30.75
CA GLU A 138 11.40 -28.12 -29.55
C GLU A 138 10.76 -29.51 -29.32
N GLY A 139 9.70 -29.85 -30.03
CA GLY A 139 9.06 -31.17 -29.97
C GLY A 139 8.28 -31.39 -28.65
N ILE A 140 7.78 -30.34 -28.05
CA ILE A 140 6.96 -30.44 -26.84
C ILE A 140 5.69 -31.23 -27.11
N SER A 141 5.34 -32.15 -26.22
CA SER A 141 4.18 -33.03 -26.31
C SER A 141 3.22 -32.94 -25.12
N LEU A 142 3.64 -32.27 -24.06
CA LEU A 142 2.80 -31.90 -22.93
C LEU A 142 3.14 -30.46 -22.47
N ILE A 143 2.11 -29.63 -22.28
CA ILE A 143 2.25 -28.29 -21.71
C ILE A 143 1.55 -28.29 -20.35
N VAL A 144 2.24 -27.77 -19.32
CA VAL A 144 1.67 -27.49 -17.99
C VAL A 144 1.75 -25.99 -17.78
N THR A 145 0.59 -25.30 -17.78
CA THR A 145 0.58 -23.89 -17.43
C THR A 145 0.55 -23.74 -15.92
N VAL A 146 1.20 -22.70 -15.41
CA VAL A 146 1.19 -22.36 -13.98
C VAL A 146 0.97 -20.86 -13.82
N ASP A 147 0.06 -20.50 -12.92
CA ASP A 147 -0.34 -19.11 -12.65
C ASP A 147 -0.94 -18.40 -13.89
N ASN A 148 -1.44 -19.16 -14.81
CA ASN A 148 -2.19 -18.70 -15.98
C ASN A 148 -2.87 -19.87 -16.69
N GLY A 149 -3.69 -19.56 -17.71
CA GLY A 149 -4.20 -20.56 -18.63
C GLY A 149 -5.71 -20.59 -18.75
N VAL A 150 -6.50 -20.23 -17.73
CA VAL A 150 -7.98 -20.31 -17.80
C VAL A 150 -8.59 -19.41 -18.88
N ALA A 151 -7.87 -18.38 -19.32
CA ALA A 151 -8.29 -17.49 -20.40
C ALA A 151 -7.61 -17.82 -21.76
N GLY A 152 -6.80 -18.87 -21.83
CA GLY A 152 -5.95 -19.21 -22.98
C GLY A 152 -6.62 -20.00 -24.09
N ASN A 153 -7.91 -19.77 -24.39
CA ASN A 153 -8.72 -20.59 -25.30
C ASN A 153 -8.06 -20.84 -26.65
N GLU A 154 -7.53 -19.81 -27.31
CA GLU A 154 -6.98 -19.91 -28.67
C GLU A 154 -5.68 -20.73 -28.69
N ALA A 155 -4.72 -20.41 -27.82
CA ALA A 155 -3.45 -21.11 -27.75
C ALA A 155 -3.62 -22.60 -27.34
N ILE A 156 -4.52 -22.86 -26.39
CA ILE A 156 -4.82 -24.20 -25.92
C ILE A 156 -5.51 -25.02 -27.03
N ALA A 157 -6.47 -24.44 -27.76
CA ALA A 157 -7.11 -25.08 -28.90
C ALA A 157 -6.06 -25.45 -29.99
N TYR A 158 -5.14 -24.53 -30.30
CA TYR A 158 -4.05 -24.82 -31.23
C TYR A 158 -3.20 -26.02 -30.75
N ALA A 159 -2.77 -26.06 -29.48
CA ALA A 159 -1.99 -27.16 -28.94
C ALA A 159 -2.74 -28.51 -29.08
N GLN A 160 -4.02 -28.54 -28.72
CA GLN A 160 -4.88 -29.72 -28.85
C GLN A 160 -5.04 -30.19 -30.31
N GLU A 161 -5.19 -29.27 -31.27
CA GLU A 161 -5.22 -29.57 -32.70
C GLU A 161 -3.91 -30.21 -33.19
N GLN A 162 -2.77 -29.89 -32.59
CA GLN A 162 -1.48 -30.50 -32.86
C GLN A 162 -1.25 -31.84 -32.13
N GLY A 163 -2.23 -32.27 -31.29
CA GLY A 163 -2.13 -33.49 -30.51
C GLY A 163 -1.27 -33.34 -29.23
N VAL A 164 -1.08 -32.10 -28.77
CA VAL A 164 -0.35 -31.78 -27.55
C VAL A 164 -1.36 -31.48 -26.44
N ASP A 165 -1.29 -32.27 -25.37
CA ASP A 165 -2.16 -32.06 -24.20
C ASP A 165 -1.71 -30.83 -23.41
N VAL A 166 -2.68 -30.06 -22.91
CA VAL A 166 -2.45 -28.92 -22.03
C VAL A 166 -3.12 -29.15 -20.67
N ILE A 167 -2.33 -29.10 -19.62
CA ILE A 167 -2.81 -29.09 -18.21
C ILE A 167 -2.74 -27.65 -17.73
N VAL A 168 -3.88 -27.08 -17.37
CA VAL A 168 -3.97 -25.73 -16.81
C VAL A 168 -3.92 -25.82 -15.29
N THR A 169 -2.97 -25.08 -14.65
CA THR A 169 -3.01 -24.80 -13.23
C THR A 169 -3.03 -23.28 -13.02
N ASP A 170 -4.10 -22.77 -12.46
CA ASP A 170 -4.37 -21.33 -12.41
C ASP A 170 -5.21 -20.98 -11.18
N HIS A 171 -5.25 -19.71 -10.82
CA HIS A 171 -6.07 -19.18 -9.71
C HIS A 171 -6.82 -17.89 -10.09
N HIS A 172 -6.56 -17.36 -11.28
CA HIS A 172 -7.19 -16.13 -11.78
C HIS A 172 -8.71 -16.29 -11.97
N SER A 173 -9.42 -15.19 -12.05
CA SER A 173 -10.88 -15.19 -12.21
C SER A 173 -11.34 -16.06 -13.38
N MET A 174 -12.28 -16.96 -13.11
CA MET A 174 -12.82 -17.90 -14.08
C MET A 174 -13.59 -17.17 -15.18
N PRO A 175 -13.23 -17.33 -16.47
CA PRO A 175 -13.99 -16.78 -17.58
C PRO A 175 -15.33 -17.52 -17.76
N ALA A 176 -16.27 -16.87 -18.48
CA ALA A 176 -17.57 -17.48 -18.76
C ALA A 176 -17.45 -18.75 -19.63
N GLN A 177 -16.39 -18.87 -20.43
CA GLN A 177 -16.09 -20.05 -21.23
C GLN A 177 -14.67 -20.51 -20.95
N LEU A 178 -14.55 -21.69 -20.39
CA LEU A 178 -13.27 -22.34 -20.10
C LEU A 178 -12.62 -22.87 -21.40
N PRO A 179 -11.27 -22.95 -21.45
CA PRO A 179 -10.57 -23.59 -22.54
C PRO A 179 -10.83 -25.12 -22.55
N ASP A 180 -10.81 -25.73 -23.73
CA ASP A 180 -10.87 -27.18 -23.89
C ASP A 180 -9.50 -27.81 -23.60
N ALA A 181 -9.02 -27.65 -22.35
CA ALA A 181 -7.76 -28.22 -21.90
C ALA A 181 -7.90 -29.71 -21.53
N TYR A 182 -6.79 -30.46 -21.54
CA TYR A 182 -6.80 -31.85 -21.06
C TYR A 182 -7.25 -31.95 -19.60
N ALA A 183 -6.76 -31.06 -18.74
CA ALA A 183 -7.16 -30.94 -17.34
C ALA A 183 -7.11 -29.46 -16.90
N ILE A 184 -8.01 -29.05 -15.99
CA ILE A 184 -8.03 -27.71 -15.38
C ILE A 184 -8.02 -27.87 -13.88
N VAL A 185 -6.89 -27.57 -13.25
CA VAL A 185 -6.69 -27.57 -11.80
C VAL A 185 -6.80 -26.14 -11.30
N HIS A 186 -7.91 -25.85 -10.62
CA HIS A 186 -8.22 -24.48 -10.20
C HIS A 186 -9.07 -24.47 -8.92
N PRO A 187 -8.77 -23.64 -7.89
CA PRO A 187 -9.50 -23.64 -6.63
C PRO A 187 -10.95 -23.14 -6.73
N GLU A 188 -11.29 -22.39 -7.77
CA GLU A 188 -12.65 -21.91 -8.05
C GLU A 188 -13.33 -22.63 -9.23
N HIS A 189 -12.79 -23.76 -9.72
CA HIS A 189 -13.47 -24.50 -10.78
C HIS A 189 -14.91 -24.84 -10.38
N PRO A 190 -15.92 -24.68 -11.26
CA PRO A 190 -17.33 -24.93 -10.91
C PRO A 190 -17.61 -26.32 -10.32
N ASP A 191 -16.84 -27.33 -10.72
CA ASP A 191 -16.97 -28.72 -10.29
C ASP A 191 -15.93 -29.12 -9.22
N THR A 192 -15.26 -28.16 -8.56
CA THR A 192 -14.30 -28.44 -7.49
C THR A 192 -14.97 -28.62 -6.14
N ASP A 193 -14.48 -29.57 -5.35
CA ASP A 193 -14.83 -29.73 -3.93
C ASP A 193 -13.81 -29.06 -2.98
N TYR A 194 -12.85 -28.30 -3.54
CA TYR A 194 -11.78 -27.68 -2.78
C TYR A 194 -12.31 -26.58 -1.86
N PRO A 195 -12.03 -26.64 -0.54
CA PRO A 195 -12.69 -25.77 0.42
C PRO A 195 -12.15 -24.34 0.46
N PHE A 196 -10.91 -24.11 -0.03
CA PHE A 196 -10.22 -22.82 0.04
C PHE A 196 -9.97 -22.24 -1.35
N LYS A 197 -10.60 -21.10 -1.66
CA LYS A 197 -10.64 -20.52 -3.01
C LYS A 197 -9.50 -19.52 -3.31
N TYR A 198 -8.72 -19.16 -2.32
CA TYR A 198 -7.78 -18.02 -2.42
C TYR A 198 -6.33 -18.47 -2.52
N LEU A 199 -6.03 -19.63 -3.05
CA LEU A 199 -4.65 -20.01 -3.37
C LEU A 199 -4.08 -19.03 -4.40
N ALA A 200 -2.80 -18.68 -4.25
CA ALA A 200 -2.00 -18.07 -5.31
C ALA A 200 -1.62 -19.14 -6.35
N GLY A 201 -1.10 -18.72 -7.51
CA GLY A 201 -0.60 -19.65 -8.53
C GLY A 201 0.45 -20.63 -7.98
N CYS A 202 1.41 -20.12 -7.17
CA CYS A 202 2.40 -20.96 -6.48
C CYS A 202 1.78 -21.94 -5.48
N GLY A 203 0.67 -21.57 -4.86
CA GLY A 203 -0.11 -22.46 -3.99
C GLY A 203 -0.72 -23.63 -4.79
N VAL A 204 -1.32 -23.35 -5.95
CA VAL A 204 -1.84 -24.40 -6.86
C VAL A 204 -0.71 -25.27 -7.39
N ALA A 205 0.42 -24.66 -7.80
CA ALA A 205 1.62 -25.40 -8.22
C ALA A 205 2.16 -26.31 -7.11
N PHE A 206 2.18 -25.83 -5.86
CA PHE A 206 2.58 -26.62 -4.70
C PHE A 206 1.62 -27.79 -4.41
N LYS A 207 0.32 -27.60 -4.62
CA LYS A 207 -0.66 -28.71 -4.54
C LYS A 207 -0.42 -29.77 -5.61
N LEU A 208 -0.12 -29.35 -6.85
CA LEU A 208 0.28 -30.28 -7.92
C LEU A 208 1.57 -31.01 -7.55
N ALA A 209 2.59 -30.31 -7.08
CA ALA A 209 3.85 -30.93 -6.63
C ALA A 209 3.61 -31.94 -5.50
N THR A 210 2.77 -31.60 -4.52
CA THR A 210 2.41 -32.51 -3.42
C THR A 210 1.72 -33.78 -3.93
N ALA A 211 0.82 -33.66 -4.90
CA ALA A 211 0.13 -34.83 -5.50
C ALA A 211 1.09 -35.69 -6.35
N LEU A 212 2.00 -35.05 -7.10
CA LEU A 212 3.00 -35.75 -7.91
C LEU A 212 4.00 -36.55 -7.06
N LEU A 213 4.51 -35.92 -6.00
CA LEU A 213 5.53 -36.50 -5.11
C LEU A 213 4.95 -37.40 -4.02
N GLU A 214 3.61 -37.43 -3.83
CA GLU A 214 2.90 -38.17 -2.79
C GLU A 214 3.36 -37.81 -1.37
N THR A 215 3.95 -36.63 -1.22
CA THR A 215 4.45 -36.08 0.05
C THR A 215 4.46 -34.56 -0.03
N ILE A 216 4.38 -33.88 1.11
CA ILE A 216 4.49 -32.42 1.16
C ILE A 216 5.98 -32.02 0.96
N PRO A 217 6.34 -31.36 -0.16
CA PRO A 217 7.72 -30.92 -0.41
C PRO A 217 8.03 -29.65 0.38
N THR A 218 8.37 -29.79 1.65
CA THR A 218 8.53 -28.67 2.58
C THR A 218 9.60 -27.69 2.17
N GLU A 219 10.65 -28.15 1.47
CA GLU A 219 11.74 -27.33 0.93
C GLU A 219 11.27 -26.30 -0.12
N MET A 220 10.11 -26.49 -0.75
CA MET A 220 9.55 -25.57 -1.73
C MET A 220 8.68 -24.48 -1.09
N LEU A 221 8.41 -24.54 0.20
CA LEU A 221 7.57 -23.57 0.89
C LEU A 221 8.19 -22.17 0.97
N ASP A 222 9.51 -22.03 0.82
CA ASP A 222 10.15 -20.71 0.66
C ASP A 222 9.67 -20.01 -0.61
N LEU A 223 9.56 -20.72 -1.73
CA LEU A 223 9.01 -20.19 -2.98
C LEU A 223 7.51 -19.89 -2.86
N VAL A 224 6.76 -20.79 -2.22
CA VAL A 224 5.31 -20.55 -1.96
C VAL A 224 5.09 -19.30 -1.12
N ALA A 225 5.92 -19.06 -0.11
CA ALA A 225 5.81 -17.84 0.70
C ALA A 225 6.08 -16.58 -0.13
N ILE A 226 7.08 -16.62 -1.03
CA ILE A 226 7.39 -15.48 -1.91
C ILE A 226 6.24 -15.20 -2.86
N GLY A 227 5.74 -16.20 -3.62
CA GLY A 227 4.65 -16.01 -4.59
C GLY A 227 3.35 -15.58 -3.92
N THR A 228 2.93 -16.26 -2.85
CA THR A 228 1.68 -15.94 -2.14
C THR A 228 1.66 -14.51 -1.57
N ILE A 229 2.78 -14.03 -1.02
CA ILE A 229 2.89 -12.66 -0.51
C ILE A 229 2.93 -11.66 -1.68
N ALA A 230 3.64 -12.00 -2.76
CA ALA A 230 3.80 -11.14 -3.93
C ALA A 230 2.48 -10.90 -4.67
N ASP A 231 1.64 -11.92 -4.77
CA ASP A 231 0.33 -11.85 -5.42
C ASP A 231 -0.77 -11.22 -4.55
N MET A 232 -0.48 -10.98 -3.25
CA MET A 232 -1.38 -10.30 -2.32
C MET A 232 -2.73 -11.02 -2.11
N VAL A 233 -2.78 -12.32 -2.24
CA VAL A 233 -3.97 -13.13 -1.92
C VAL A 233 -4.21 -13.23 -0.41
N SER A 234 -5.39 -13.71 -0.03
CA SER A 234 -5.80 -13.87 1.38
C SER A 234 -4.79 -14.68 2.20
N LEU A 235 -4.25 -14.11 3.29
CA LEU A 235 -3.36 -14.81 4.23
C LEU A 235 -4.15 -15.47 5.36
N THR A 236 -5.13 -16.28 4.98
CA THR A 236 -5.95 -17.10 5.86
C THR A 236 -5.82 -18.57 5.50
N ASP A 237 -6.41 -19.46 6.30
CA ASP A 237 -6.44 -20.89 6.07
C ASP A 237 -5.06 -21.45 5.66
N GLU A 238 -4.95 -22.27 4.62
CA GLU A 238 -3.69 -22.90 4.22
C GLU A 238 -2.64 -21.95 3.61
N ASN A 239 -3.04 -20.82 3.00
CA ASN A 239 -2.07 -19.80 2.59
C ASN A 239 -1.27 -19.29 3.79
N ARG A 240 -1.97 -19.02 4.92
CA ARG A 240 -1.32 -18.63 6.16
C ARG A 240 -0.36 -19.70 6.66
N ILE A 241 -0.76 -20.97 6.64
CA ILE A 241 0.06 -22.10 7.07
C ILE A 241 1.32 -22.18 6.21
N MET A 242 1.16 -22.21 4.90
CA MET A 242 2.26 -22.30 3.93
C MET A 242 3.22 -21.12 4.04
N VAL A 243 2.71 -19.90 4.09
CA VAL A 243 3.52 -18.67 4.21
C VAL A 243 4.26 -18.64 5.55
N LYS A 244 3.61 -18.98 6.66
CA LYS A 244 4.24 -18.96 7.97
C LYS A 244 5.40 -19.95 8.06
N VAL A 245 5.22 -21.16 7.57
CA VAL A 245 6.29 -22.19 7.51
C VAL A 245 7.34 -21.78 6.48
N GLY A 246 6.92 -21.30 5.30
CA GLY A 246 7.84 -20.88 4.24
C GLY A 246 8.74 -19.72 4.64
N LEU A 247 8.25 -18.75 5.42
CA LEU A 247 9.08 -17.67 5.97
C LEU A 247 10.16 -18.21 6.92
N GLU A 248 9.86 -19.23 7.75
CA GLU A 248 10.87 -19.85 8.60
C GLU A 248 11.92 -20.63 7.79
N ILE A 249 11.50 -21.30 6.70
CA ILE A 249 12.43 -21.97 5.79
C ILE A 249 13.28 -20.93 5.04
N LEU A 250 12.69 -19.83 4.60
CA LEU A 250 13.40 -18.77 3.88
C LEU A 250 14.53 -18.15 4.74
N LYS A 251 14.38 -18.09 6.07
CA LYS A 251 15.45 -17.64 6.98
C LYS A 251 16.71 -18.51 6.92
N THR A 252 16.57 -19.77 6.51
CA THR A 252 17.63 -20.75 6.43
C THR A 252 17.72 -21.39 5.05
N THR A 253 17.21 -20.74 4.02
CA THR A 253 17.18 -21.27 2.66
C THR A 253 18.58 -21.63 2.17
N GLU A 254 18.69 -22.78 1.52
CA GLU A 254 19.91 -23.24 0.85
C GLU A 254 19.94 -22.83 -0.63
N ARG A 255 18.89 -22.14 -1.13
CA ARG A 255 18.85 -21.63 -2.51
C ARG A 255 19.86 -20.50 -2.69
N ILE A 256 20.89 -20.75 -3.47
CA ILE A 256 22.00 -19.83 -3.71
C ILE A 256 21.47 -18.47 -4.23
N GLY A 257 20.55 -18.49 -5.18
CA GLY A 257 19.99 -17.26 -5.75
C GLY A 257 19.21 -16.43 -4.75
N LEU A 258 18.44 -17.05 -3.85
CA LEU A 258 17.75 -16.32 -2.77
C LEU A 258 18.74 -15.75 -1.74
N GLN A 259 19.80 -16.47 -1.41
CA GLN A 259 20.86 -15.97 -0.54
C GLN A 259 21.55 -14.73 -1.15
N GLU A 260 21.81 -14.75 -2.46
CA GLU A 260 22.40 -13.61 -3.16
C GLU A 260 21.45 -12.41 -3.22
N LEU A 261 20.15 -12.61 -3.48
CA LEU A 261 19.15 -11.53 -3.43
C LEU A 261 19.07 -10.90 -2.03
N LEU A 262 19.04 -11.70 -0.98
CA LEU A 262 19.05 -11.23 0.41
C LEU A 262 20.31 -10.42 0.72
N ARG A 263 21.48 -10.92 0.28
CA ARG A 263 22.78 -10.27 0.48
C ARG A 263 22.84 -8.89 -0.21
N ILE A 264 22.40 -8.81 -1.46
CA ILE A 264 22.40 -7.56 -2.23
C ILE A 264 21.40 -6.54 -1.65
N SER A 265 20.30 -7.03 -1.10
CA SER A 265 19.25 -6.21 -0.47
C SER A 265 19.60 -5.76 0.96
N ASP A 266 20.78 -6.10 1.46
CA ASP A 266 21.20 -5.86 2.86
C ASP A 266 20.12 -6.34 3.87
N VAL A 267 19.71 -7.61 3.71
CA VAL A 267 18.73 -8.27 4.58
C VAL A 267 19.45 -9.28 5.45
N ASP A 268 19.28 -9.15 6.77
CA ASP A 268 19.66 -10.20 7.71
C ASP A 268 18.64 -11.35 7.61
N PRO A 269 19.03 -12.55 7.17
CA PRO A 269 18.13 -13.69 7.02
C PRO A 269 17.31 -13.99 8.28
N THR A 270 17.86 -13.76 9.47
CA THR A 270 17.17 -14.04 10.75
C THR A 270 15.97 -13.11 11.00
N THR A 271 15.87 -12.00 10.27
CA THR A 271 14.81 -10.98 10.41
C THR A 271 13.79 -11.01 9.29
N ILE A 272 13.83 -12.01 8.41
CA ILE A 272 12.90 -12.12 7.30
C ILE A 272 11.45 -12.23 7.81
N SER A 273 10.58 -11.43 7.22
CA SER A 273 9.16 -11.38 7.48
C SER A 273 8.39 -11.19 6.16
N GLU A 274 7.07 -11.20 6.24
CA GLU A 274 6.20 -10.86 5.11
C GLU A 274 6.52 -9.47 4.52
N GLU A 275 6.89 -8.50 5.35
CA GLU A 275 7.33 -7.18 4.88
C GLU A 275 8.64 -7.26 4.07
N THR A 276 9.57 -8.13 4.48
CA THR A 276 10.80 -8.35 3.71
C THR A 276 10.50 -8.90 2.32
N VAL A 277 9.61 -9.87 2.23
CA VAL A 277 9.19 -10.45 0.94
C VAL A 277 8.45 -9.39 0.11
N GLY A 278 7.43 -8.75 0.66
CA GLY A 278 6.56 -7.82 -0.07
C GLY A 278 7.27 -6.54 -0.53
N PHE A 279 8.25 -6.03 0.24
CA PHE A 279 8.89 -4.74 -0.07
C PHE A 279 10.34 -4.86 -0.59
N LYS A 280 10.99 -6.01 -0.44
CA LYS A 280 12.36 -6.19 -0.91
C LYS A 280 12.50 -7.30 -1.96
N LEU A 281 12.04 -8.52 -1.72
CA LEU A 281 12.27 -9.65 -2.64
C LEU A 281 11.32 -9.63 -3.84
N ALA A 282 10.00 -9.60 -3.62
CA ALA A 282 9.01 -9.63 -4.68
C ALA A 282 9.14 -8.45 -5.67
N PRO A 283 9.38 -7.18 -5.23
CA PRO A 283 9.62 -6.08 -6.16
C PRO A 283 10.87 -6.24 -7.04
N GLN A 284 11.90 -6.97 -6.58
CA GLN A 284 13.08 -7.27 -7.38
C GLN A 284 12.76 -8.29 -8.47
N LEU A 285 12.15 -9.41 -8.13
CA LEU A 285 11.70 -10.42 -9.11
C LEU A 285 10.76 -9.79 -10.13
N ASN A 286 9.75 -9.07 -9.67
CA ASN A 286 8.78 -8.38 -10.52
C ASN A 286 9.41 -7.34 -11.46
N ALA A 287 10.60 -6.81 -11.14
CA ALA A 287 11.26 -5.82 -11.98
C ALA A 287 11.70 -6.41 -13.34
N LEU A 288 12.09 -7.70 -13.38
CA LEU A 288 12.39 -8.39 -14.64
C LEU A 288 11.18 -8.38 -15.57
N GLY A 289 10.06 -8.96 -15.18
CA GLY A 289 8.85 -9.04 -16.00
C GLY A 289 8.23 -7.67 -16.34
N ARG A 290 8.65 -6.59 -15.66
CA ARG A 290 8.20 -5.22 -15.95
C ARG A 290 9.08 -4.47 -16.95
N LEU A 291 10.36 -4.81 -17.04
CA LEU A 291 11.33 -4.05 -17.85
C LEU A 291 12.08 -4.92 -18.87
N ASP A 292 12.15 -6.23 -18.66
CA ASP A 292 12.99 -7.12 -19.46
C ASP A 292 12.42 -8.54 -19.58
N ASP A 293 13.28 -9.52 -19.90
CA ASP A 293 12.99 -10.95 -19.95
C ASP A 293 12.87 -11.51 -18.51
N PRO A 294 11.75 -12.19 -18.16
CA PRO A 294 11.59 -12.80 -16.85
C PRO A 294 12.34 -14.13 -16.66
N ASN A 295 12.75 -14.82 -17.74
CA ASN A 295 13.26 -16.18 -17.71
C ASN A 295 14.52 -16.38 -16.84
N PRO A 296 15.47 -15.43 -16.71
CA PRO A 296 16.60 -15.58 -15.78
C PRO A 296 16.22 -15.82 -14.33
N ALA A 297 15.00 -15.44 -13.91
CA ALA A 297 14.49 -15.71 -12.57
C ALA A 297 14.42 -17.21 -12.26
N ILE A 298 14.13 -18.07 -13.23
CA ILE A 298 14.08 -19.52 -13.03
C ILE A 298 15.46 -20.07 -12.65
N GLU A 299 16.50 -19.66 -13.37
CA GLU A 299 17.88 -20.07 -13.05
C GLU A 299 18.31 -19.52 -11.69
N LEU A 300 17.93 -18.31 -11.34
CA LEU A 300 18.18 -17.77 -10.01
C LEU A 300 17.52 -18.60 -8.90
N LEU A 301 16.26 -18.99 -9.08
CA LEU A 301 15.47 -19.67 -8.02
C LEU A 301 15.79 -21.15 -7.90
N THR A 302 16.25 -21.80 -8.99
CA THR A 302 16.46 -23.26 -9.04
C THR A 302 17.89 -23.68 -9.37
N GLY A 303 18.78 -22.74 -9.72
CA GLY A 303 20.16 -23.02 -10.11
C GLY A 303 21.09 -23.32 -8.93
N PHE A 304 22.22 -23.96 -9.22
CA PHE A 304 23.21 -24.38 -8.23
C PHE A 304 24.60 -23.77 -8.45
N ASP A 305 24.74 -22.85 -9.41
CA ASP A 305 25.99 -22.17 -9.71
C ASP A 305 26.08 -20.81 -9.00
N ASP A 306 27.08 -20.66 -8.13
CA ASP A 306 27.27 -19.44 -7.33
C ASP A 306 27.58 -18.20 -8.20
N GLU A 307 28.39 -18.36 -9.27
CA GLU A 307 28.80 -17.24 -10.13
C GLU A 307 27.62 -16.76 -10.98
N GLU A 308 26.83 -17.70 -11.50
CA GLU A 308 25.63 -17.41 -12.28
C GLU A 308 24.55 -16.76 -11.41
N ALA A 309 24.26 -17.33 -10.23
CA ALA A 309 23.30 -16.78 -9.29
C ALA A 309 23.67 -15.34 -8.86
N GLN A 310 24.95 -15.08 -8.61
CA GLN A 310 25.43 -13.73 -8.29
C GLN A 310 25.23 -12.76 -9.47
N ALA A 311 25.55 -13.19 -10.69
CA ALA A 311 25.39 -12.36 -11.89
C ALA A 311 23.92 -11.98 -12.11
N ILE A 312 23.01 -12.97 -12.03
CA ILE A 312 21.57 -12.74 -12.21
C ILE A 312 21.02 -11.85 -11.06
N ALA A 313 21.40 -12.09 -9.82
CA ALA A 313 20.94 -11.27 -8.70
C ALA A 313 21.38 -9.79 -8.81
N LEU A 314 22.60 -9.53 -9.33
CA LEU A 314 23.05 -8.17 -9.60
C LEU A 314 22.25 -7.51 -10.74
N GLU A 315 21.94 -8.26 -11.80
CA GLU A 315 21.09 -7.78 -12.89
C GLU A 315 19.69 -7.44 -12.42
N ILE A 316 19.06 -8.30 -11.63
CA ILE A 316 17.74 -8.09 -11.02
C ILE A 316 17.74 -6.82 -10.16
N ASN A 317 18.77 -6.66 -9.34
CA ASN A 317 18.88 -5.44 -8.51
C ASN A 317 19.03 -4.18 -9.37
N ALA A 318 19.83 -4.23 -10.43
CA ALA A 318 19.98 -3.11 -11.37
C ALA A 318 18.64 -2.77 -12.05
N LYS A 319 17.89 -3.78 -12.50
CA LYS A 319 16.54 -3.61 -13.08
C LYS A 319 15.54 -3.04 -12.08
N ASN A 320 15.62 -3.43 -10.82
CA ASN A 320 14.76 -2.88 -9.79
C ASN A 320 15.06 -1.40 -9.50
N GLU A 321 16.33 -0.99 -9.50
CA GLU A 321 16.70 0.44 -9.38
C GLU A 321 16.26 1.23 -10.63
N GLU A 322 16.46 0.70 -11.84
CA GLU A 322 15.95 1.27 -13.09
C GLU A 322 14.41 1.45 -13.03
N ARG A 323 13.68 0.43 -12.58
CA ARG A 323 12.23 0.50 -12.40
C ARG A 323 11.83 1.64 -11.46
N LYS A 324 12.53 1.80 -10.32
CA LYS A 324 12.25 2.88 -9.35
C LYS A 324 12.45 4.25 -9.98
N GLU A 325 13.52 4.43 -10.74
CA GLU A 325 13.83 5.68 -11.44
C GLU A 325 12.78 5.99 -12.51
N VAL A 326 12.42 5.01 -13.35
CA VAL A 326 11.38 5.16 -14.38
C VAL A 326 10.03 5.51 -13.76
N VAL A 327 9.63 4.81 -12.68
CA VAL A 327 8.40 5.12 -11.95
C VAL A 327 8.42 6.55 -11.41
N GLN A 328 9.54 6.99 -10.81
CA GLN A 328 9.64 8.34 -10.25
C GLN A 328 9.55 9.41 -11.33
N ASN A 329 10.25 9.22 -12.44
CA ASN A 329 10.24 10.18 -13.55
C ASN A 329 8.84 10.34 -14.15
N ILE A 330 8.13 9.22 -14.41
CA ILE A 330 6.76 9.26 -14.93
C ILE A 330 5.81 9.88 -13.90
N PHE A 331 5.97 9.55 -12.62
CA PHE A 331 5.14 10.11 -11.55
C PHE A 331 5.28 11.65 -11.46
N ASP A 332 6.54 12.16 -11.48
CA ASP A 332 6.82 13.60 -11.39
C ASP A 332 6.24 14.38 -12.57
N GLU A 333 6.20 13.76 -13.76
CA GLU A 333 5.53 14.36 -14.92
C GLU A 333 4.01 14.27 -14.81
N ALA A 334 3.47 13.09 -14.55
CA ALA A 334 2.05 12.83 -14.58
C ALA A 334 1.27 13.61 -13.51
N ILE A 335 1.86 13.81 -12.31
CA ILE A 335 1.22 14.56 -11.23
C ILE A 335 0.98 16.02 -11.61
N THR A 336 1.80 16.59 -12.49
CA THR A 336 1.60 17.97 -13.00
C THR A 336 0.46 18.10 -14.00
N MET A 337 -0.03 16.97 -14.54
CA MET A 337 -1.13 16.93 -15.52
C MET A 337 -2.50 16.74 -14.85
N VAL A 338 -2.54 16.55 -13.54
CA VAL A 338 -3.78 16.36 -12.77
C VAL A 338 -4.66 17.61 -12.88
N ASP A 339 -5.91 17.41 -13.26
CA ASP A 339 -6.93 18.45 -13.33
C ASP A 339 -7.83 18.37 -12.08
N PRO A 340 -7.74 19.33 -11.15
CA PRO A 340 -8.49 19.29 -9.89
C PRO A 340 -10.00 19.39 -10.08
N ASP A 341 -10.47 19.86 -11.24
CA ASP A 341 -11.90 20.02 -11.53
C ASP A 341 -12.55 18.70 -12.02
N LYS A 342 -11.75 17.66 -12.27
CA LYS A 342 -12.24 16.35 -12.73
C LYS A 342 -12.30 15.33 -11.60
N PRO A 343 -13.38 14.54 -11.49
CA PRO A 343 -13.51 13.50 -10.46
C PRO A 343 -12.66 12.25 -10.76
N VAL A 344 -12.27 12.04 -12.02
CA VAL A 344 -11.40 10.94 -12.47
C VAL A 344 -10.31 11.50 -13.37
N GLN A 345 -9.08 11.07 -13.17
CA GLN A 345 -7.94 11.53 -13.95
C GLN A 345 -7.60 10.54 -15.08
N VAL A 346 -7.49 11.03 -16.31
CA VAL A 346 -6.96 10.28 -17.46
C VAL A 346 -5.72 11.00 -17.94
N LEU A 347 -4.57 10.41 -17.66
CA LEU A 347 -3.24 10.98 -17.89
C LEU A 347 -2.54 10.16 -18.98
N ALA A 348 -2.22 10.79 -20.11
CA ALA A 348 -1.62 10.11 -21.25
C ALA A 348 -0.47 10.91 -21.83
N LYS A 349 0.65 10.23 -22.15
CA LYS A 349 1.81 10.84 -22.79
C LYS A 349 2.61 9.81 -23.57
N GLU A 350 3.26 10.25 -24.63
CA GLU A 350 4.20 9.45 -25.41
C GLU A 350 5.50 9.22 -24.63
N GLY A 351 6.06 8.02 -24.73
CA GLY A 351 7.36 7.65 -24.17
C GLY A 351 7.34 7.17 -22.70
N TRP A 352 6.17 7.00 -22.10
CA TRP A 352 6.07 6.37 -20.79
C TRP A 352 6.16 4.85 -20.90
N HIS A 353 6.99 4.24 -20.07
CA HIS A 353 7.22 2.80 -20.13
C HIS A 353 5.97 2.01 -19.67
N PRO A 354 5.35 1.17 -20.52
CA PRO A 354 4.06 0.53 -20.23
C PRO A 354 4.11 -0.44 -19.04
N GLY A 355 5.26 -1.06 -18.76
CA GLY A 355 5.43 -2.02 -17.66
C GLY A 355 5.25 -1.45 -16.25
N VAL A 356 5.31 -0.12 -16.08
CA VAL A 356 5.24 0.52 -14.75
C VAL A 356 4.02 1.42 -14.56
N LEU A 357 3.17 1.61 -15.57
CA LEU A 357 2.06 2.56 -15.51
C LEU A 357 1.05 2.24 -14.39
N GLY A 358 0.82 0.95 -14.11
CA GLY A 358 -0.04 0.55 -13.00
C GLY A 358 0.52 0.94 -11.62
N ILE A 359 1.85 0.98 -11.46
CA ILE A 359 2.50 1.46 -10.23
C ILE A 359 2.33 2.97 -10.11
N VAL A 360 2.54 3.70 -11.21
CA VAL A 360 2.37 5.16 -11.26
C VAL A 360 0.92 5.54 -10.96
N ALA A 361 -0.06 4.86 -11.59
CA ALA A 361 -1.48 5.09 -11.35
C ALA A 361 -1.85 4.90 -9.87
N GLY A 362 -1.35 3.85 -9.22
CA GLY A 362 -1.56 3.60 -7.79
C GLY A 362 -0.98 4.73 -6.92
N ARG A 363 0.26 5.14 -7.18
CA ARG A 363 0.90 6.22 -6.41
C ARG A 363 0.20 7.57 -6.57
N ILE A 364 -0.27 7.90 -7.78
CA ILE A 364 -1.02 9.14 -8.01
C ILE A 364 -2.37 9.05 -7.29
N MET A 365 -3.10 7.93 -7.44
CA MET A 365 -4.38 7.69 -6.76
C MET A 365 -4.25 7.88 -5.24
N GLU A 366 -3.23 7.32 -4.62
CA GLU A 366 -2.96 7.49 -3.18
C GLU A 366 -2.68 8.95 -2.80
N GLN A 367 -1.95 9.69 -3.66
CA GLN A 367 -1.57 11.07 -3.36
C GLN A 367 -2.73 12.05 -3.49
N ILE A 368 -3.58 11.87 -4.52
CA ILE A 368 -4.68 12.81 -4.80
C ILE A 368 -6.05 12.29 -4.33
N SER A 369 -6.13 11.05 -3.83
CA SER A 369 -7.37 10.37 -3.42
C SER A 369 -8.44 10.38 -4.52
N GLN A 370 -8.05 10.11 -5.76
CA GLN A 370 -8.94 10.03 -6.93
C GLN A 370 -8.63 8.81 -7.78
N THR A 371 -9.63 8.30 -8.50
CA THR A 371 -9.42 7.26 -9.52
C THR A 371 -8.57 7.81 -10.67
N VAL A 372 -7.56 7.03 -11.09
CA VAL A 372 -6.54 7.45 -12.07
C VAL A 372 -6.34 6.40 -13.15
N VAL A 373 -6.29 6.84 -14.39
CA VAL A 373 -5.87 6.08 -15.57
C VAL A 373 -4.57 6.69 -16.09
N VAL A 374 -3.53 5.88 -16.28
CA VAL A 374 -2.22 6.31 -16.82
C VAL A 374 -1.92 5.50 -18.08
N LEU A 375 -1.65 6.19 -19.18
CA LEU A 375 -1.50 5.58 -20.50
C LEU A 375 -0.24 6.06 -21.21
N ASN A 376 0.46 5.14 -21.88
CA ASN A 376 1.49 5.47 -22.86
C ASN A 376 0.87 5.57 -24.24
N ILE A 377 1.25 6.58 -25.01
CA ILE A 377 0.86 6.76 -26.40
C ILE A 377 2.00 6.25 -27.29
N GLU A 378 1.68 5.32 -28.21
CA GLU A 378 2.62 4.79 -29.17
C GLU A 378 1.88 4.33 -30.41
N ASP A 379 2.35 4.73 -31.60
CA ASP A 379 1.77 4.38 -32.90
C ASP A 379 0.26 4.64 -33.03
N GLY A 380 -0.23 5.71 -32.40
CA GLY A 380 -1.65 6.11 -32.41
C GLY A 380 -2.55 5.27 -31.48
N LEU A 381 -1.96 4.44 -30.63
CA LEU A 381 -2.63 3.68 -29.57
C LEU A 381 -2.21 4.21 -28.21
N ALA A 382 -3.16 4.27 -27.28
CA ALA A 382 -2.92 4.52 -25.86
C ALA A 382 -3.06 3.21 -25.09
N LYS A 383 -1.99 2.76 -24.41
CA LYS A 383 -1.95 1.52 -23.62
C LYS A 383 -1.55 1.82 -22.18
N GLY A 384 -2.26 1.28 -21.21
CA GLY A 384 -1.89 1.45 -19.80
C GLY A 384 -2.83 0.83 -18.80
N SER A 385 -2.88 1.41 -17.63
CA SER A 385 -3.58 0.86 -16.46
C SER A 385 -4.37 1.92 -15.71
N ALA A 386 -5.49 1.49 -15.15
CA ALA A 386 -6.30 2.25 -14.19
C ALA A 386 -6.11 1.71 -12.76
N ARG A 387 -6.25 2.62 -11.78
CA ARG A 387 -6.43 2.30 -10.37
C ARG A 387 -7.60 3.11 -9.84
N SER A 388 -8.48 2.45 -9.10
CA SER A 388 -9.75 3.02 -8.69
C SER A 388 -9.94 2.99 -7.18
N LEU A 389 -10.56 4.06 -6.66
CA LEU A 389 -11.08 4.08 -5.31
C LEU A 389 -12.17 3.02 -5.13
N GLU A 390 -12.38 2.55 -3.91
CA GLU A 390 -13.42 1.56 -3.59
C GLU A 390 -14.84 2.01 -3.98
N SER A 391 -15.07 3.33 -4.00
CA SER A 391 -16.36 3.94 -4.41
C SER A 391 -16.67 3.80 -5.90
N ILE A 392 -15.66 3.53 -6.76
CA ILE A 392 -15.80 3.44 -8.21
C ILE A 392 -15.37 2.06 -8.69
N ASN A 393 -16.30 1.28 -9.23
CA ASN A 393 -15.97 0.05 -9.93
C ASN A 393 -15.55 0.37 -11.37
N ILE A 394 -14.21 0.45 -11.59
CA ILE A 394 -13.65 0.85 -12.90
C ILE A 394 -14.02 -0.13 -14.03
N PHE A 395 -14.15 -1.43 -13.71
CA PHE A 395 -14.54 -2.43 -14.69
C PHE A 395 -15.98 -2.19 -15.15
N HIS A 396 -16.93 -2.05 -14.23
CA HIS A 396 -18.34 -1.76 -14.56
C HIS A 396 -18.51 -0.42 -15.28
N ALA A 397 -17.73 0.59 -14.90
CA ALA A 397 -17.79 1.92 -15.56
C ALA A 397 -17.42 1.85 -17.04
N LEU A 398 -16.64 0.86 -17.47
CA LEU A 398 -16.12 0.73 -18.83
C LEU A 398 -16.66 -0.48 -19.60
N ASP A 399 -17.28 -1.45 -18.94
CA ASP A 399 -17.71 -2.72 -19.56
C ASP A 399 -18.78 -2.51 -20.66
N ASP A 400 -19.68 -1.56 -20.48
CA ASP A 400 -20.71 -1.19 -21.47
C ASP A 400 -20.13 -0.39 -22.68
N HIS A 401 -18.87 0.01 -22.61
CA HIS A 401 -18.17 0.83 -23.61
C HIS A 401 -16.99 0.11 -24.28
N ARG A 402 -17.07 -1.21 -24.42
CA ARG A 402 -15.98 -2.03 -25.00
C ARG A 402 -15.59 -1.63 -26.43
N ASP A 403 -16.47 -0.97 -27.14
CA ASP A 403 -16.29 -0.50 -28.52
C ASP A 403 -15.20 0.56 -28.69
N ILE A 404 -14.85 1.29 -27.62
CA ILE A 404 -13.75 2.27 -27.67
C ILE A 404 -12.36 1.64 -27.50
N PHE A 405 -12.28 0.38 -27.06
CA PHE A 405 -11.03 -0.32 -26.74
C PHE A 405 -10.65 -1.35 -27.82
N THR A 406 -9.38 -1.51 -28.05
CA THR A 406 -8.82 -2.67 -28.77
C THR A 406 -8.54 -3.85 -27.83
N ALA A 407 -8.26 -3.56 -26.55
CA ALA A 407 -8.15 -4.54 -25.48
C ALA A 407 -8.57 -3.89 -24.15
N PHE A 408 -9.36 -4.62 -23.35
CA PHE A 408 -9.84 -4.18 -22.03
C PHE A 408 -10.09 -5.39 -21.13
N GLY A 409 -9.59 -5.30 -19.86
CA GLY A 409 -9.81 -6.31 -18.84
C GLY A 409 -9.38 -5.81 -17.46
N GLY A 410 -9.89 -6.45 -16.41
CA GLY A 410 -9.55 -6.07 -15.04
C GLY A 410 -10.64 -6.43 -14.03
N HIS A 411 -10.62 -5.75 -12.89
CA HIS A 411 -11.53 -5.92 -11.76
C HIS A 411 -12.02 -4.54 -11.27
N ALA A 412 -12.83 -4.53 -10.22
CA ALA A 412 -13.38 -3.31 -9.63
C ALA A 412 -12.34 -2.21 -9.33
N GLY A 413 -11.19 -2.58 -8.75
CA GLY A 413 -10.15 -1.63 -8.31
C GLY A 413 -9.04 -1.36 -9.33
N ALA A 414 -8.92 -2.15 -10.41
CA ALA A 414 -7.84 -2.04 -11.37
C ALA A 414 -8.23 -2.58 -12.74
N ALA A 415 -7.80 -1.90 -13.82
CA ALA A 415 -8.01 -2.37 -15.17
C ALA A 415 -6.81 -2.08 -16.07
N GLY A 416 -6.56 -2.99 -17.01
CA GLY A 416 -5.65 -2.78 -18.13
C GLY A 416 -6.43 -2.45 -19.40
N MET A 417 -5.89 -1.56 -20.23
CA MET A 417 -6.60 -1.15 -21.44
C MET A 417 -5.65 -0.74 -22.56
N THR A 418 -6.15 -0.90 -23.78
CA THR A 418 -5.55 -0.35 -24.99
C THR A 418 -6.68 0.22 -25.85
N LEU A 419 -6.52 1.46 -26.33
CA LEU A 419 -7.52 2.14 -27.15
C LEU A 419 -6.82 3.06 -28.17
N PRO A 420 -7.49 3.43 -29.30
CA PRO A 420 -7.01 4.48 -30.17
C PRO A 420 -6.81 5.80 -29.42
N GLU A 421 -5.72 6.52 -29.72
CA GLU A 421 -5.41 7.81 -29.08
C GLU A 421 -6.58 8.82 -29.23
N GLU A 422 -7.28 8.81 -30.35
CA GLU A 422 -8.44 9.66 -30.61
C GLU A 422 -9.61 9.46 -29.64
N ASN A 423 -9.66 8.29 -28.95
CA ASN A 423 -10.70 7.96 -27.97
C ASN A 423 -10.38 8.42 -26.54
N LEU A 424 -9.21 9.03 -26.27
CA LEU A 424 -8.80 9.47 -24.92
C LEU A 424 -9.79 10.46 -24.28
N THR A 425 -10.30 11.40 -25.06
CA THR A 425 -11.31 12.36 -24.58
C THR A 425 -12.60 11.63 -24.21
N GLN A 426 -13.05 10.70 -25.07
CA GLN A 426 -14.25 9.91 -24.83
C GLN A 426 -14.10 9.03 -23.57
N LEU A 427 -12.93 8.42 -23.33
CA LEU A 427 -12.64 7.68 -22.10
C LEU A 427 -12.80 8.57 -20.85
N SER A 428 -12.22 9.78 -20.89
CA SER A 428 -12.35 10.74 -19.79
C SER A 428 -13.82 11.14 -19.54
N ASP A 429 -14.58 11.41 -20.61
CA ASP A 429 -15.98 11.79 -20.52
C ASP A 429 -16.85 10.66 -19.97
N ILE A 430 -16.63 9.40 -20.40
CA ILE A 430 -17.34 8.22 -19.88
C ILE A 430 -17.11 8.08 -18.37
N LEU A 431 -15.86 8.14 -17.91
CA LEU A 431 -15.53 7.97 -16.50
C LEU A 431 -16.08 9.11 -15.63
N CYS A 432 -15.98 10.35 -16.10
CA CYS A 432 -16.57 11.49 -15.38
C CYS A 432 -18.11 11.41 -15.34
N SER A 433 -18.75 11.04 -16.46
CA SER A 433 -20.20 10.86 -16.52
C SER A 433 -20.67 9.74 -15.60
N TYR A 434 -19.92 8.61 -15.54
CA TYR A 434 -20.22 7.51 -14.62
C TYR A 434 -20.28 7.98 -13.15
N VAL A 435 -19.34 8.85 -12.75
CA VAL A 435 -19.33 9.42 -11.39
C VAL A 435 -20.53 10.33 -11.17
N TYR A 436 -20.82 11.24 -12.11
CA TYR A 436 -21.92 12.20 -11.97
C TYR A 436 -23.30 11.54 -12.07
N ASP A 437 -23.51 10.62 -13.01
CA ASP A 437 -24.79 9.96 -13.26
C ASP A 437 -25.21 9.00 -12.14
N ASN A 438 -24.23 8.48 -11.41
CA ASN A 438 -24.46 7.59 -10.27
C ASN A 438 -24.35 8.31 -8.91
N ASP A 439 -24.24 9.63 -8.89
CA ASP A 439 -24.08 10.44 -7.66
C ASP A 439 -22.99 9.90 -6.73
N ILE A 440 -21.85 9.45 -7.32
CA ILE A 440 -20.74 8.87 -6.54
C ILE A 440 -20.03 9.97 -5.77
N ASP A 441 -19.99 9.85 -4.45
CA ASP A 441 -19.20 10.74 -3.61
C ASP A 441 -17.71 10.38 -3.70
N THR A 442 -16.97 11.10 -4.54
CA THR A 442 -15.52 10.95 -4.66
C THR A 442 -14.74 11.58 -3.50
N SER A 443 -15.41 12.33 -2.63
CA SER A 443 -14.82 12.87 -1.40
C SER A 443 -14.94 11.92 -0.20
N ALA A 444 -15.72 10.83 -0.35
CA ALA A 444 -15.87 9.81 0.66
C ALA A 444 -14.52 9.18 1.00
N LYS A 445 -14.17 9.21 2.27
CA LYS A 445 -12.92 8.63 2.75
C LYS A 445 -13.05 7.11 2.87
N ASN A 446 -11.98 6.41 2.50
CA ASN A 446 -11.89 4.99 2.79
C ASN A 446 -11.95 4.72 4.30
N THR A 447 -12.49 3.58 4.69
CA THR A 447 -12.55 3.19 6.11
C THR A 447 -11.21 2.68 6.60
N LEU A 448 -10.70 3.25 7.71
CA LEU A 448 -9.60 2.68 8.48
C LEU A 448 -10.17 1.99 9.73
N ASN A 449 -10.06 0.67 9.77
CA ASN A 449 -10.45 -0.10 10.95
C ASN A 449 -9.34 -0.01 11.99
N LEU A 450 -9.68 0.42 13.19
CA LEU A 450 -8.80 0.47 14.35
C LEU A 450 -9.13 -0.72 15.24
N ASP A 451 -8.13 -1.57 15.47
CA ASP A 451 -8.30 -2.82 16.21
C ASP A 451 -8.54 -2.57 17.72
N GLU A 452 -7.84 -1.59 18.31
CA GLU A 452 -7.98 -1.28 19.72
C GLU A 452 -7.51 0.16 20.04
N GLU A 453 -8.10 0.76 21.07
CA GLU A 453 -7.55 1.94 21.74
C GLU A 453 -6.45 1.52 22.70
N LEU A 454 -5.29 2.15 22.65
CA LEU A 454 -4.17 1.87 23.55
C LEU A 454 -3.67 3.12 24.28
N GLN A 455 -3.25 2.93 25.52
CA GLN A 455 -2.47 3.91 26.26
C GLN A 455 -0.97 3.64 26.09
N LEU A 456 -0.13 4.67 26.09
CA LEU A 456 1.32 4.47 25.95
C LEU A 456 1.92 3.60 27.07
N SER A 457 1.29 3.53 28.23
CA SER A 457 1.71 2.68 29.35
C SER A 457 1.52 1.17 29.09
N GLU A 458 0.70 0.79 28.12
CA GLU A 458 0.41 -0.59 27.73
C GLU A 458 1.38 -1.11 26.68
N LEU A 459 2.16 -0.20 26.08
CA LEU A 459 3.12 -0.51 25.03
C LEU A 459 4.41 -1.06 25.62
N SER A 460 4.77 -2.26 25.21
CA SER A 460 6.01 -2.93 25.63
C SER A 460 6.54 -3.84 24.53
N LEU A 461 7.78 -4.27 24.65
CA LEU A 461 8.33 -5.28 23.73
C LEU A 461 7.58 -6.62 23.85
N ASP A 462 7.03 -6.93 25.02
CA ASP A 462 6.25 -8.16 25.20
C ASP A 462 4.87 -8.04 24.50
N THR A 463 4.29 -6.83 24.42
CA THR A 463 3.09 -6.57 23.62
C THR A 463 3.37 -6.86 22.14
N ILE A 464 4.50 -6.35 21.59
CA ILE A 464 4.88 -6.63 20.20
C ILE A 464 5.09 -8.13 19.96
N LYS A 465 5.88 -8.81 20.81
CA LYS A 465 6.10 -10.25 20.68
C LYS A 465 4.80 -11.05 20.70
N SER A 466 3.82 -10.59 21.43
CA SER A 466 2.50 -11.22 21.44
C SER A 466 1.74 -10.97 20.13
N LEU A 467 1.81 -9.76 19.57
CA LEU A 467 1.22 -9.43 18.29
C LEU A 467 1.91 -10.16 17.12
N GLU A 468 3.23 -10.33 17.18
CA GLU A 468 4.00 -11.11 16.19
C GLU A 468 3.53 -12.57 16.08
N LYS A 469 2.90 -13.15 17.12
CA LYS A 469 2.27 -14.47 17.01
C LYS A 469 1.08 -14.50 16.05
N LEU A 470 0.46 -13.33 15.80
CA LEU A 470 -0.62 -13.18 14.83
C LEU A 470 -0.10 -13.07 13.39
N ALA A 471 1.19 -12.84 13.18
CA ALA A 471 1.83 -12.80 11.85
C ALA A 471 1.80 -14.20 11.18
N PRO A 472 1.96 -14.30 9.84
CA PRO A 472 2.24 -13.22 8.89
C PRO A 472 1.04 -12.32 8.62
N PHE A 473 1.28 -11.03 8.39
CA PHE A 473 0.26 -10.05 8.08
C PHE A 473 0.16 -9.81 6.57
N GLY A 474 -1.03 -9.47 6.09
CA GLY A 474 -1.32 -9.20 4.68
C GLY A 474 -2.82 -9.11 4.43
N MET A 475 -3.25 -9.52 3.24
CA MET A 475 -4.67 -9.51 2.89
C MET A 475 -5.47 -10.40 3.86
N ASP A 476 -6.61 -9.93 4.35
CA ASP A 476 -7.51 -10.56 5.31
C ASP A 476 -6.90 -10.89 6.70
N ASN A 477 -5.60 -10.64 6.88
CA ASN A 477 -4.93 -10.66 8.18
C ASN A 477 -4.05 -9.41 8.34
N LYS A 478 -4.66 -8.23 8.30
CA LYS A 478 -3.96 -6.94 8.30
C LYS A 478 -3.15 -6.74 9.59
N LYS A 479 -2.02 -6.00 9.46
CA LYS A 479 -1.24 -5.56 10.62
C LYS A 479 -2.13 -4.71 11.54
N PRO A 480 -2.14 -4.97 12.87
CA PRO A 480 -3.02 -4.24 13.78
C PRO A 480 -2.77 -2.74 13.81
N VAL A 481 -3.84 -1.97 13.73
CA VAL A 481 -3.82 -0.51 13.82
C VAL A 481 -4.46 -0.06 15.13
N PHE A 482 -3.76 0.78 15.87
CA PHE A 482 -4.14 1.22 17.20
C PHE A 482 -4.48 2.71 17.24
N TRP A 483 -5.49 3.05 18.02
CA TRP A 483 -5.84 4.43 18.28
C TRP A 483 -5.15 4.95 19.54
N LEU A 484 -4.42 6.05 19.38
CA LEU A 484 -3.78 6.78 20.48
C LEU A 484 -4.35 8.20 20.56
N HIS A 485 -4.75 8.62 21.75
CA HIS A 485 -5.23 9.96 22.02
C HIS A 485 -4.68 10.48 23.36
N ASP A 486 -5.03 11.71 23.75
CA ASP A 486 -4.51 12.39 24.95
C ASP A 486 -2.98 12.43 25.00
N ILE A 487 -2.35 12.57 23.84
CA ILE A 487 -0.90 12.60 23.66
C ILE A 487 -0.38 14.01 23.41
N THR A 488 0.89 14.23 23.73
CA THR A 488 1.62 15.46 23.42
C THR A 488 2.80 15.16 22.51
N VAL A 489 2.93 15.93 21.43
CA VAL A 489 4.07 15.82 20.51
C VAL A 489 5.28 16.58 21.06
N THR A 490 6.45 15.95 20.97
CA THR A 490 7.73 16.55 21.34
C THR A 490 8.82 16.14 20.35
N GLN A 491 9.90 16.92 20.27
CA GLN A 491 11.08 16.59 19.46
C GLN A 491 10.78 16.28 17.98
N ALA A 492 9.77 16.94 17.40
CA ALA A 492 9.43 16.74 15.99
C ALA A 492 10.53 17.32 15.08
N ARG A 493 10.91 16.54 14.06
CA ARG A 493 11.90 16.89 13.03
C ARG A 493 11.61 16.17 11.74
N THR A 494 12.05 16.74 10.64
CA THR A 494 12.04 16.04 9.35
C THR A 494 13.18 15.04 9.25
N MET A 495 13.01 14.01 8.41
CA MET A 495 14.00 12.99 8.08
C MET A 495 13.86 12.54 6.61
N GLY A 496 14.87 11.79 6.16
CA GLY A 496 14.94 11.33 4.77
C GLY A 496 15.46 12.37 3.79
N GLN A 497 15.55 11.98 2.52
CA GLN A 497 15.99 12.87 1.46
C GLN A 497 15.02 14.05 1.32
N ASN A 498 15.53 15.26 1.23
CA ASN A 498 14.75 16.51 1.16
C ASN A 498 13.75 16.75 2.32
N GLY A 499 13.90 16.03 3.46
CA GLY A 499 13.00 16.17 4.58
C GLY A 499 11.58 15.64 4.33
N ALA A 500 11.43 14.66 3.45
CA ALA A 500 10.13 14.13 3.01
C ALA A 500 9.30 13.51 4.16
N HIS A 501 9.97 12.98 5.16
CA HIS A 501 9.32 12.25 6.25
C HIS A 501 9.39 13.03 7.57
N LEU A 502 8.54 12.68 8.52
CA LEU A 502 8.51 13.27 9.85
C LEU A 502 8.84 12.21 10.91
N LYS A 503 9.67 12.58 11.89
CA LYS A 503 9.91 11.80 13.10
C LYS A 503 9.68 12.68 14.31
N PHE A 504 8.90 12.19 15.29
CA PHE A 504 8.60 12.92 16.53
C PHE A 504 8.44 11.95 17.68
N LYS A 505 8.37 12.48 18.90
CA LYS A 505 8.00 11.71 20.09
C LYS A 505 6.61 12.06 20.53
N VAL A 506 5.84 11.03 20.88
CA VAL A 506 4.59 11.18 21.61
C VAL A 506 4.85 10.91 23.09
N LYS A 507 4.16 11.68 23.95
CA LYS A 507 4.24 11.56 25.40
C LYS A 507 2.84 11.52 25.98
N GLN A 508 2.64 10.59 26.95
CA GLN A 508 1.43 10.46 27.74
C GLN A 508 1.87 10.11 29.19
N GLY A 509 1.65 11.02 30.12
CA GLY A 509 2.15 10.87 31.49
C GLY A 509 3.69 10.79 31.55
N LYS A 510 4.22 9.64 31.99
CA LYS A 510 5.66 9.35 32.06
C LYS A 510 6.22 8.65 30.83
N ASP A 511 5.36 8.06 30.03
CA ASP A 511 5.73 7.19 28.91
C ASP A 511 5.90 8.02 27.64
N SER A 512 6.89 7.62 26.82
CA SER A 512 7.21 8.33 25.58
C SER A 512 7.80 7.38 24.55
N PHE A 513 7.31 7.46 23.30
CA PHE A 513 7.74 6.63 22.18
C PHE A 513 8.03 7.46 20.92
N ASP A 514 8.94 6.97 20.09
CA ASP A 514 9.22 7.54 18.78
C ASP A 514 8.09 7.17 17.80
N VAL A 515 7.65 8.15 17.01
CA VAL A 515 6.73 7.96 15.88
C VAL A 515 7.44 8.33 14.59
N VAL A 516 7.30 7.49 13.58
CA VAL A 516 7.74 7.78 12.21
C VAL A 516 6.49 7.95 11.34
N ALA A 517 6.47 9.03 10.57
CA ALA A 517 5.40 9.37 9.65
C ALA A 517 6.00 9.59 8.26
N PHE A 518 5.78 8.65 7.34
CA PHE A 518 6.25 8.77 5.98
C PHE A 518 5.47 9.82 5.20
N ASN A 519 6.16 10.55 4.32
CA ASN A 519 5.60 11.56 3.43
C ASN A 519 4.81 12.70 4.14
N LYS A 520 5.11 12.95 5.43
CA LYS A 520 4.46 14.00 6.25
C LYS A 520 5.43 15.13 6.67
N GLY A 521 6.61 15.20 6.05
CA GLY A 521 7.63 16.20 6.41
C GLY A 521 7.18 17.65 6.30
N ASN A 522 6.28 17.93 5.35
CA ASN A 522 5.66 19.25 5.13
C ASN A 522 4.76 19.70 6.30
N LEU A 523 4.30 18.77 7.15
CA LEU A 523 3.41 19.05 8.31
C LEU A 523 4.18 19.23 9.62
N LEU A 524 5.52 19.42 9.58
CA LEU A 524 6.35 19.56 10.78
C LEU A 524 5.82 20.59 11.77
N GLN A 525 5.43 21.76 11.27
CA GLN A 525 5.01 22.89 12.09
C GLN A 525 3.66 22.62 12.75
N GLU A 526 2.76 22.00 12.02
CA GLU A 526 1.44 21.60 12.50
C GLU A 526 1.54 20.55 13.61
N PHE A 527 2.35 19.50 13.38
CA PHE A 527 2.58 18.48 14.42
C PHE A 527 3.26 19.02 15.68
N GLN A 528 4.14 20.01 15.55
CA GLN A 528 4.78 20.66 16.71
C GLN A 528 3.80 21.42 17.59
N GLN A 529 2.70 21.91 17.00
CA GLN A 529 1.74 22.79 17.67
C GLN A 529 0.39 22.12 17.93
N ALA A 530 0.17 20.90 17.40
CA ALA A 530 -1.11 20.21 17.50
C ALA A 530 -1.54 20.01 18.96
N GLN A 531 -2.80 20.35 19.23
CA GLN A 531 -3.50 20.06 20.48
C GLN A 531 -4.70 19.18 20.16
N GLY A 532 -5.02 18.23 21.03
CA GLY A 532 -6.09 17.26 20.77
C GLY A 532 -5.74 16.30 19.60
N LEU A 533 -4.45 16.01 19.41
CA LEU A 533 -3.97 15.12 18.36
C LEU A 533 -4.33 13.68 18.69
N GLU A 534 -4.92 13.02 17.73
CA GLU A 534 -5.21 11.59 17.72
C GLU A 534 -4.42 10.92 16.59
N LEU A 535 -3.87 9.74 16.85
CA LEU A 535 -3.06 8.98 15.91
C LEU A 535 -3.64 7.58 15.72
N ALA A 536 -3.69 7.16 14.48
CA ALA A 536 -3.78 5.75 14.08
C ALA A 536 -2.36 5.25 13.79
N VAL A 537 -1.90 4.24 14.51
CA VAL A 537 -0.51 3.75 14.44
C VAL A 537 -0.43 2.24 14.38
N THR A 538 0.58 1.72 13.70
CA THR A 538 1.03 0.33 13.84
C THR A 538 2.27 0.28 14.72
N LEU A 539 2.51 -0.88 15.35
CA LEU A 539 3.67 -1.09 16.20
C LEU A 539 4.81 -1.72 15.39
N SER A 540 6.03 -1.27 15.65
CA SER A 540 7.24 -1.79 15.00
C SER A 540 8.40 -1.86 15.98
N VAL A 541 9.39 -2.68 15.66
CA VAL A 541 10.63 -2.78 16.40
C VAL A 541 11.72 -2.07 15.60
N ASN A 542 12.45 -1.18 16.26
CA ASN A 542 13.64 -0.55 15.68
C ASN A 542 14.88 -1.10 16.37
N VAL A 543 15.79 -1.69 15.59
CA VAL A 543 17.08 -2.20 16.06
C VAL A 543 18.18 -1.26 15.58
N TRP A 544 18.83 -0.58 16.51
CA TRP A 544 19.92 0.33 16.21
C TRP A 544 21.07 0.15 17.19
N ASN A 545 22.29 -0.07 16.67
CA ASN A 545 23.49 -0.31 17.48
C ASN A 545 23.30 -1.42 18.55
N GLY A 546 22.58 -2.50 18.21
CA GLY A 546 22.30 -3.60 19.12
C GLY A 546 21.24 -3.31 20.21
N GLN A 547 20.63 -2.12 20.18
CA GLN A 547 19.50 -1.80 21.05
C GLN A 547 18.18 -1.97 20.30
N THR A 548 17.29 -2.74 20.91
CA THR A 548 15.94 -2.97 20.40
C THR A 548 14.97 -2.02 21.12
N THR A 549 14.25 -1.21 20.36
CA THR A 549 13.29 -0.24 20.89
C THR A 549 11.96 -0.35 20.16
N LEU A 550 10.88 -0.13 20.90
CA LEU A 550 9.55 0.01 20.30
C LEU A 550 9.44 1.35 19.58
N GLN A 551 8.90 1.34 18.37
CA GLN A 551 8.62 2.49 17.54
C GLN A 551 7.19 2.40 16.98
N LEU A 552 6.55 3.53 16.84
CA LEU A 552 5.22 3.66 16.25
C LEU A 552 5.34 4.11 14.80
N MET A 553 4.57 3.50 13.92
CA MET A 553 4.47 3.91 12.52
C MET A 553 3.12 4.58 12.32
N LEU A 554 3.12 5.83 11.84
CA LEU A 554 1.90 6.59 11.63
C LEU A 554 1.19 6.11 10.36
N GLU A 555 -0.05 5.65 10.50
CA GLU A 555 -0.96 5.35 9.41
C GLU A 555 -1.81 6.58 9.06
N ASP A 556 -2.40 7.20 10.08
CA ASP A 556 -3.21 8.40 9.90
C ASP A 556 -3.22 9.27 11.17
N ALA A 557 -3.63 10.54 11.03
CA ALA A 557 -3.73 11.48 12.15
C ALA A 557 -4.93 12.40 11.98
N ARG A 558 -5.57 12.73 13.08
CA ARG A 558 -6.62 13.75 13.13
C ARG A 558 -6.51 14.60 14.39
N VAL A 559 -7.17 15.73 14.38
CA VAL A 559 -7.29 16.61 15.54
C VAL A 559 -8.76 16.81 15.82
N ASP A 560 -9.15 16.64 17.09
CA ASP A 560 -10.50 16.96 17.52
C ASP A 560 -10.65 18.49 17.67
N GLY A 561 -11.66 19.07 16.99
CA GLY A 561 -11.94 20.49 17.00
C GLY A 561 -11.08 21.34 16.06
N VAL A 562 -11.11 22.65 16.27
CA VAL A 562 -10.42 23.64 15.45
C VAL A 562 -8.93 23.71 15.79
N GLN A 563 -8.08 23.55 14.75
CA GLN A 563 -6.64 23.61 14.89
C GLN A 563 -6.14 25.06 14.86
N LEU A 564 -5.34 25.44 15.84
CA LEU A 564 -4.79 26.80 15.96
C LEU A 564 -3.26 26.75 15.82
N PHE A 565 -2.72 27.40 14.77
CA PHE A 565 -1.29 27.38 14.47
C PHE A 565 -0.67 28.78 14.55
N ASP A 566 0.38 28.94 15.33
CA ASP A 566 1.14 30.18 15.43
C ASP A 566 2.31 30.23 14.44
N PHE A 567 2.10 30.92 13.32
CA PHE A 567 3.08 31.15 12.27
C PHE A 567 3.67 32.57 12.25
N ARG A 568 3.56 33.32 13.35
CA ARG A 568 4.05 34.69 13.47
C ARG A 568 5.59 34.81 13.43
N SER A 569 6.31 33.72 13.69
CA SER A 569 7.77 33.71 13.57
C SER A 569 8.21 33.98 12.13
N LYS A 570 9.30 34.75 11.95
CA LYS A 570 9.85 35.10 10.65
C LYS A 570 10.38 33.91 9.86
N ASN A 571 10.73 32.82 10.56
CA ASN A 571 11.32 31.62 9.95
C ASN A 571 10.26 30.58 9.55
N MET A 572 8.98 30.88 9.74
CA MET A 572 7.87 30.00 9.40
C MET A 572 7.19 30.49 8.12
N SER A 573 7.05 29.60 7.14
CA SER A 573 6.30 29.84 5.90
C SER A 573 4.91 29.20 6.03
N LEU A 574 3.88 29.95 5.63
CA LEU A 574 2.51 29.43 5.55
C LEU A 574 2.42 28.36 4.47
N PRO A 575 1.52 27.37 4.61
CA PRO A 575 1.10 26.54 3.47
C PRO A 575 0.62 27.42 2.31
N GLU A 576 0.87 26.97 1.08
CA GLU A 576 0.43 27.70 -0.12
C GLU A 576 -1.09 27.66 -0.27
N GLY A 577 -1.66 28.71 -0.85
CA GLY A 577 -3.09 28.77 -1.20
C GLY A 577 -4.08 29.07 -0.07
N LEU A 578 -3.62 29.36 1.16
CA LEU A 578 -4.53 29.70 2.25
C LEU A 578 -5.15 31.09 2.06
N PRO A 579 -6.49 31.22 2.00
CA PRO A 579 -7.17 32.51 1.94
C PRO A 579 -7.06 33.27 3.27
N SER A 580 -7.16 34.60 3.21
CA SER A 580 -7.36 35.43 4.40
C SER A 580 -8.74 35.13 5.01
N VAL A 581 -8.86 35.21 6.33
CA VAL A 581 -10.13 35.02 7.04
C VAL A 581 -11.21 35.99 6.56
N GLU A 582 -10.82 37.19 6.12
CA GLU A 582 -11.71 38.23 5.59
C GLU A 582 -12.28 37.88 4.22
N GLU A 583 -11.54 37.15 3.40
CA GLU A 583 -11.86 36.82 2.00
C GLU A 583 -12.36 35.37 1.82
N ALA A 584 -12.22 34.54 2.86
CA ALA A 584 -12.51 33.12 2.80
C ALA A 584 -14.00 32.86 2.58
N ALA A 585 -14.29 31.95 1.65
CA ALA A 585 -15.63 31.42 1.45
C ALA A 585 -16.05 30.54 2.67
N ASP A 586 -17.36 30.35 2.85
CA ASP A 586 -17.91 29.55 3.96
C ASP A 586 -17.51 28.07 3.88
N THR A 587 -17.07 27.60 2.71
CA THR A 587 -16.63 26.22 2.44
C THR A 587 -15.14 26.00 2.66
N GLU A 588 -14.35 27.04 2.93
CA GLU A 588 -12.90 26.90 3.12
C GLU A 588 -12.58 26.21 4.43
N PRO A 589 -11.80 25.11 4.43
CA PRO A 589 -11.50 24.37 5.66
C PRO A 589 -10.41 25.04 6.51
N ALA A 590 -9.57 25.90 5.93
CA ALA A 590 -8.47 26.55 6.62
C ALA A 590 -8.27 27.99 6.18
N VAL A 591 -7.91 28.86 7.12
CA VAL A 591 -7.72 30.30 6.83
C VAL A 591 -6.49 30.85 7.53
N VAL A 592 -5.96 31.94 6.98
CA VAL A 592 -4.90 32.72 7.64
C VAL A 592 -5.47 34.00 8.26
N LEU A 593 -5.12 34.22 9.53
CA LEU A 593 -5.35 35.47 10.21
C LEU A 593 -4.07 36.31 10.08
N ASN A 594 -4.01 37.13 9.05
CA ASN A 594 -2.85 37.99 8.74
C ASN A 594 -3.02 39.44 9.26
N THR A 595 -4.25 39.85 9.55
CA THR A 595 -4.61 41.13 10.17
C THR A 595 -5.14 40.90 11.57
N LEU A 596 -5.13 41.95 12.41
CA LEU A 596 -5.79 41.94 13.71
C LEU A 596 -7.15 42.62 13.59
N PRO A 597 -8.22 42.06 14.18
CA PRO A 597 -9.50 42.70 14.19
C PRO A 597 -9.45 43.99 15.01
N GLU A 598 -10.19 45.04 14.59
CA GLU A 598 -10.29 46.29 15.33
C GLU A 598 -11.15 46.15 16.60
N SER A 599 -11.99 45.12 16.65
CA SER A 599 -12.90 44.88 17.78
C SER A 599 -13.23 43.40 17.95
N ALA A 600 -13.70 43.01 19.14
CA ALA A 600 -14.23 41.67 19.40
C ALA A 600 -15.49 41.35 18.54
N THR A 601 -16.24 42.37 18.14
CA THR A 601 -17.42 42.24 17.28
C THR A 601 -16.98 41.84 15.85
N GLU A 602 -15.99 42.51 15.31
CA GLU A 602 -15.42 42.20 14.01
C GLU A 602 -14.81 40.78 13.97
N LEU A 603 -14.05 40.42 15.02
CA LEU A 603 -13.55 39.08 15.18
C LEU A 603 -14.68 38.04 15.13
N LYS A 604 -15.77 38.29 15.81
CA LYS A 604 -16.95 37.44 15.82
C LYS A 604 -17.57 37.33 14.43
N GLU A 605 -17.70 38.44 13.69
CA GLU A 605 -18.25 38.50 12.35
C GLU A 605 -17.42 37.67 11.36
N TRP A 606 -16.09 37.66 11.49
CA TRP A 606 -15.20 36.84 10.62
C TRP A 606 -15.45 35.34 10.74
N PHE A 607 -15.91 34.87 11.90
CA PHE A 607 -16.11 33.45 12.21
C PHE A 607 -17.61 33.05 12.27
N GLU A 608 -18.54 33.99 12.25
CA GLU A 608 -19.97 33.71 12.41
C GLU A 608 -20.49 32.97 11.17
N GLY A 609 -21.02 31.76 11.37
CA GLY A 609 -21.57 30.92 10.30
C GLY A 609 -20.54 30.17 9.46
N LYS A 610 -19.24 30.22 9.84
CA LYS A 610 -18.15 29.51 9.15
C LYS A 610 -17.64 28.35 9.98
N ASP A 611 -17.36 27.23 9.34
CA ASP A 611 -16.88 26.00 9.99
C ASP A 611 -15.41 25.71 9.61
N PHE A 612 -14.50 26.60 10.08
CA PHE A 612 -13.09 26.42 9.83
C PHE A 612 -12.50 25.29 10.67
N GLN A 613 -11.77 24.39 10.04
CA GLN A 613 -11.03 23.31 10.70
C GLN A 613 -9.65 23.78 11.18
N ALA A 614 -9.04 24.80 10.54
CA ALA A 614 -7.74 25.33 10.95
C ALA A 614 -7.62 26.84 10.77
N ILE A 615 -6.93 27.49 11.73
CA ILE A 615 -6.63 28.92 11.70
C ILE A 615 -5.13 29.11 11.88
N TYR A 616 -4.48 29.75 10.90
CA TYR A 616 -3.06 30.06 10.92
C TYR A 616 -2.86 31.52 11.28
N PHE A 617 -2.23 31.79 12.43
CA PHE A 617 -1.91 33.14 12.87
C PHE A 617 -0.61 33.63 12.22
N LYS A 618 -0.68 34.62 11.35
CA LYS A 618 0.47 35.25 10.67
C LYS A 618 0.54 36.78 10.91
N ASN A 619 -0.36 37.29 11.71
CA ASN A 619 -0.43 38.70 12.02
C ASN A 619 0.87 39.18 12.69
N SER A 620 1.38 40.34 12.28
CA SER A 620 2.52 40.99 12.91
C SER A 620 2.07 42.26 13.60
N ILE A 621 2.37 42.37 14.88
CA ILE A 621 2.19 43.62 15.62
C ILE A 621 3.48 44.41 15.45
N LYS A 622 3.42 45.55 14.75
CA LYS A 622 4.60 46.40 14.51
C LYS A 622 5.22 46.89 15.82
N GLU A 623 4.40 47.17 16.82
CA GLU A 623 4.83 47.64 18.14
C GLU A 623 3.97 46.99 19.24
N ALA A 624 4.52 45.96 19.89
CA ALA A 624 3.84 45.24 20.95
C ALA A 624 3.98 45.96 22.31
N TYR A 625 3.39 47.12 22.43
CA TYR A 625 3.50 47.96 23.64
C TYR A 625 3.09 47.24 24.92
N TYR A 626 2.15 46.30 24.87
CA TYR A 626 1.73 45.47 26.00
C TYR A 626 2.81 44.51 26.52
N LEU A 627 3.82 44.21 25.68
CA LEU A 627 4.98 43.37 26.07
C LEU A 627 6.12 44.19 26.65
N THR A 628 6.12 45.51 26.49
CA THR A 628 7.17 46.39 27.01
C THR A 628 6.98 46.80 28.48
N GLY A 629 5.91 46.33 29.11
CA GLY A 629 5.58 46.60 30.50
C GLY A 629 5.04 48.03 30.75
N TYR A 630 4.88 48.39 32.00
CA TYR A 630 4.45 49.76 32.39
C TYR A 630 5.51 50.77 31.96
N GLY A 631 5.07 51.95 31.51
CA GLY A 631 5.94 53.03 31.11
C GLY A 631 6.97 53.39 32.21
N THR A 632 8.17 53.78 31.81
CA THR A 632 9.23 54.17 32.73
C THR A 632 8.86 55.47 33.46
N ARG A 633 9.48 55.68 34.61
CA ARG A 633 9.30 56.94 35.38
C ARG A 633 9.62 58.20 34.54
N GLU A 634 10.55 58.08 33.60
CA GLU A 634 10.90 59.19 32.69
C GLU A 634 9.79 59.43 31.65
N GLN A 635 9.16 58.39 31.14
CA GLN A 635 8.04 58.49 30.20
C GLN A 635 6.84 59.11 30.87
N PHE A 636 6.49 58.70 32.10
CA PHE A 636 5.46 59.34 32.90
C PHE A 636 5.77 60.80 33.22
N ALA A 637 7.02 61.14 33.50
CA ALA A 637 7.43 62.53 33.77
C ALA A 637 7.32 63.42 32.49
N ARG A 638 7.62 62.88 31.30
CA ARG A 638 7.41 63.60 30.05
C ARG A 638 5.92 63.82 29.78
N LEU A 639 5.12 62.79 29.90
CA LEU A 639 3.67 62.86 29.74
C LEU A 639 3.06 63.92 30.69
N TYR A 640 3.42 63.84 31.97
CA TYR A 640 2.97 64.80 32.98
C TYR A 640 3.38 66.23 32.62
N LYS A 641 4.59 66.49 32.21
CA LYS A 641 5.07 67.83 31.78
C LYS A 641 4.27 68.33 30.56
N THR A 642 3.97 67.49 29.58
CA THR A 642 3.21 67.86 28.41
C THR A 642 1.75 68.22 28.78
N ILE A 643 1.09 67.41 29.60
CA ILE A 643 -0.27 67.68 30.04
C ILE A 643 -0.34 68.94 30.92
N TYR A 644 0.65 69.15 31.77
CA TYR A 644 0.70 70.30 32.65
C TYR A 644 0.87 71.67 32.00
N GLN A 645 1.42 71.68 30.74
CA GLN A 645 1.58 72.85 29.91
C GLN A 645 0.32 73.37 29.26
N PHE A 646 -0.77 72.57 29.23
CA PHE A 646 -2.02 72.90 28.57
C PHE A 646 -3.15 72.99 29.61
N PRO A 647 -3.86 74.17 29.77
CA PRO A 647 -4.95 74.35 30.75
C PRO A 647 -6.20 73.51 30.41
N GLU A 648 -6.37 73.14 29.15
CA GLU A 648 -7.38 72.16 28.65
C GLU A 648 -6.76 71.25 27.63
N PHE A 649 -6.95 69.94 27.78
CA PHE A 649 -6.37 68.92 26.93
C PHE A 649 -7.45 67.94 26.48
N ASP A 650 -7.86 67.99 25.20
CA ASP A 650 -8.81 67.05 24.65
C ASP A 650 -8.05 65.82 24.15
N VAL A 651 -8.16 64.73 24.90
CA VAL A 651 -7.49 63.44 24.65
C VAL A 651 -7.89 62.84 23.28
N ARG A 652 -9.11 63.12 22.82
CA ARG A 652 -9.64 62.54 21.56
C ARG A 652 -8.88 62.99 20.31
N TYR A 653 -8.36 64.20 20.30
CA TYR A 653 -7.65 64.80 19.17
C TYR A 653 -6.12 64.76 19.29
N LYS A 654 -5.59 64.41 20.48
CA LYS A 654 -4.18 64.36 20.74
C LYS A 654 -3.67 63.01 21.22
N LEU A 655 -4.46 61.98 21.04
CA LEU A 655 -4.13 60.63 21.49
C LEU A 655 -2.86 60.09 20.84
N ASP A 656 -2.66 60.35 19.54
CA ASP A 656 -1.48 59.94 18.80
C ASP A 656 -0.20 60.63 19.29
N GLU A 657 -0.25 61.94 19.53
CA GLU A 657 0.87 62.68 20.12
C GLU A 657 1.22 62.19 21.55
N LEU A 658 0.23 61.89 22.35
CA LEU A 658 0.40 61.35 23.70
C LEU A 658 0.91 59.92 23.70
N SER A 659 0.46 59.13 22.77
CA SER A 659 0.90 57.73 22.60
C SER A 659 2.38 57.64 22.27
N HIS A 660 2.86 58.49 21.37
CA HIS A 660 4.29 58.58 21.02
C HIS A 660 5.18 59.07 22.17
N LEU A 661 4.62 59.88 23.07
CA LEU A 661 5.34 60.42 24.24
C LEU A 661 5.38 59.47 25.44
N SER A 662 4.41 58.60 25.57
CA SER A 662 4.18 57.83 26.80
C SER A 662 4.23 56.30 26.62
N LEU A 663 4.18 55.79 25.41
CA LEU A 663 3.92 54.37 25.14
C LEU A 663 2.57 53.89 25.74
N ILE A 664 1.62 54.78 26.06
CA ILE A 664 0.33 54.43 26.60
C ILE A 664 -0.68 54.20 25.47
N HIS A 665 -0.44 53.18 24.66
CA HIS A 665 -1.51 52.50 23.95
C HIS A 665 -2.35 51.58 24.86
N ILE A 666 -2.00 51.55 26.14
CA ILE A 666 -2.73 50.83 27.20
C ILE A 666 -4.12 51.47 27.47
N SER A 667 -4.45 52.60 26.90
CA SER A 667 -5.73 53.25 27.10
C SER A 667 -6.82 52.92 26.06
N GLU A 668 -6.51 52.16 25.02
CA GLU A 668 -7.51 51.70 24.05
C GLU A 668 -8.37 50.50 24.46
N PRO A 669 -8.02 49.66 25.47
CA PRO A 669 -8.94 48.61 25.94
C PRO A 669 -10.27 49.14 26.49
N THR A 670 -10.43 50.44 26.68
CA THR A 670 -11.70 51.04 27.16
C THR A 670 -12.70 51.30 26.04
N ARG A 671 -12.41 50.90 24.81
CA ARG A 671 -13.40 50.83 23.72
C ARG A 671 -13.99 49.44 23.52
N LEU A 672 -13.61 48.49 24.35
CA LEU A 672 -14.24 47.16 24.42
C LEU A 672 -15.50 47.21 25.26
#